data_c907b26deabe76142afd73ae16c2bf2e
#
_entry.id   c907b26deabe76142afd73ae16c2bf2e
#
_cell.length_a   1.000
_cell.length_b   1.000
_cell.length_c   1.000
_cell.angle_alpha   90.00
_cell.angle_beta   90.00
_cell.angle_gamma   90.00
#
_symmetry.space_group_name_H-M   'P 1'
#
loop_
_entity.id
_entity.type
_entity.pdbx_description
1 polymer ?
#
loop_
_entity_poly.entity_id
_entity_poly.type
_entity_poly.pdbx_seq_one_letter_code
_entity_poly.pdbx_strand_id
1 'polypeptide(L)'
;MKSVVAQRPQASEEPEEPEASDRPRKTGRKPGLVRILRDATRLPGSSGRGRRLDIQGLRALCMIQVLGFHAWRIGSPIGVDAFIMISAYLMTGAFVRRAEAGRTPWFVERWLHTFKRLMPPLVVTVLITVAASLLILPRNRWIEVLVQGAASVTYWQNWRLAAVSADYFADNHAVSSPLQHLWSMSMQGQVFLLWPVLMAICAGIASRAGLSVRRVVAVAFTALAAVSLAWLMTSAPADGSVYFDTRARIWEFALGSAVAAAAPALRPRSAWIRWLVSWLGLGTLLLFCLVSIGTYPGPMAAVPMAAVAAILLCGTEPKLGTVSRLLSWRPLVALGDRSYAVYLLHWPLFVLYLTATQQQTFDLQTGAVLILASLVAAAAMTRCVDRPAQVFPRSGRRLGVQAAMVTVSLVVGGIPLGVAGGAIAYQRHMEISQQVQAGIDPDHPGALAVLNGQASDWTKPPVPGPLSVTTEWATLAGVKCADDLAALIDSENSSCRRLPSVSDTALRAVVVGDSHAAQNVIPTMRLLHETDDWDITAFLKGGCSFGLPEYYKDSCRERNNVVLEQIEKNPPDVVVLQTTETTKDSAIEQLRPGIKKIVEQLTEKGITVIGFRDNPRSEKSLYECANAVGPQTLVGGCVFPKENAMAAEDPAKFLEESNPLFHQIDASDMLCPDGVCGTIIGDVFVYMDDNHISSTYSRTMAPELAARIEGAMGLADSGKE
;
A
#
# COMPACT_ATOMS: atom_id res chain seq x y z
N MET A 1 -73.00 52.99 -27.31
CA MET A 1 -72.96 53.73 -28.60
C MET A 1 -71.82 53.16 -29.43
N LYS A 2 -72.19 52.68 -30.63
CA LYS A 2 -71.37 52.41 -31.86
C LYS A 2 -70.10 51.62 -31.69
N SER A 3 -70.00 50.28 -31.95
CA SER A 3 -69.91 49.58 -33.27
C SER A 3 -68.96 50.24 -34.27
N VAL A 4 -67.81 49.55 -34.53
CA VAL A 4 -67.30 49.42 -35.91
C VAL A 4 -66.57 48.06 -36.07
N VAL A 5 -66.98 47.34 -37.06
CA VAL A 5 -66.48 46.10 -37.65
C VAL A 5 -65.31 46.42 -38.58
N ALA A 6 -64.29 45.58 -38.71
CA ALA A 6 -63.47 45.41 -39.91
C ALA A 6 -62.72 44.09 -39.93
N GLN A 7 -63.14 43.18 -40.65
CA GLN A 7 -62.66 42.47 -41.85
C GLN A 7 -61.26 41.83 -41.82
N ARG A 8 -61.27 40.50 -41.94
CA ARG A 8 -60.11 39.62 -42.33
C ARG A 8 -59.79 39.84 -43.86
N PRO A 9 -58.57 39.58 -44.21
CA PRO A 9 -58.28 39.03 -45.55
C PRO A 9 -57.76 37.58 -45.53
N GLN A 10 -57.96 36.95 -46.63
CA GLN A 10 -57.92 35.57 -47.02
C GLN A 10 -56.56 34.91 -47.04
N ALA A 11 -56.63 33.57 -46.95
CA ALA A 11 -55.55 32.59 -47.10
C ALA A 11 -54.99 32.57 -48.55
N SER A 12 -53.70 32.32 -48.63
CA SER A 12 -53.01 31.83 -49.84
C SER A 12 -52.49 30.41 -49.56
N GLU A 13 -52.83 29.53 -50.50
CA GLU A 13 -52.50 28.10 -50.55
C GLU A 13 -51.00 27.87 -50.69
N GLU A 14 -50.47 26.96 -49.91
CA GLU A 14 -49.19 26.32 -50.16
C GLU A 14 -49.39 24.92 -50.80
N PRO A 15 -48.47 24.46 -51.68
CA PRO A 15 -48.63 23.19 -52.38
C PRO A 15 -48.14 22.00 -51.56
N GLU A 16 -48.89 20.90 -51.66
CA GLU A 16 -48.60 19.58 -51.12
C GLU A 16 -47.27 18.99 -51.63
N GLU A 17 -46.37 18.53 -50.73
CA GLU A 17 -45.28 17.60 -51.02
C GLU A 17 -45.69 16.14 -50.76
N PRO A 18 -45.23 15.15 -51.55
CA PRO A 18 -45.74 13.78 -51.50
C PRO A 18 -45.09 12.96 -50.38
N GLU A 19 -45.91 12.19 -49.66
CA GLU A 19 -45.54 11.15 -48.72
C GLU A 19 -44.64 10.09 -49.37
N ALA A 20 -43.39 9.96 -48.85
CA ALA A 20 -42.52 8.83 -49.12
C ALA A 20 -42.61 7.83 -47.95
N SER A 21 -43.31 6.74 -48.15
CA SER A 21 -43.35 5.56 -47.28
C SER A 21 -41.99 4.87 -47.27
N ASP A 22 -41.27 4.92 -46.15
CA ASP A 22 -40.07 4.13 -45.97
C ASP A 22 -40.25 3.11 -44.86
N ARG A 23 -40.50 1.86 -45.25
CA ARG A 23 -40.49 0.67 -44.37
C ARG A 23 -39.05 0.23 -44.15
N PRO A 24 -38.60 -0.04 -42.91
CA PRO A 24 -37.27 -0.53 -42.70
C PRO A 24 -37.15 -2.01 -43.10
N ARG A 25 -36.32 -2.29 -44.07
CA ARG A 25 -35.86 -3.65 -44.43
C ARG A 25 -35.02 -4.23 -43.30
N LYS A 26 -35.51 -5.27 -42.67
CA LYS A 26 -34.74 -6.16 -41.81
C LYS A 26 -33.77 -7.01 -42.65
N THR A 27 -32.50 -6.68 -42.67
CA THR A 27 -31.43 -7.61 -43.09
C THR A 27 -30.57 -7.95 -41.90
N GLY A 28 -30.78 -9.14 -41.36
CA GLY A 28 -29.97 -9.75 -40.32
C GLY A 28 -28.61 -10.17 -40.85
N ARG A 29 -27.63 -9.27 -40.80
CA ARG A 29 -26.20 -9.61 -40.88
C ARG A 29 -25.54 -9.21 -39.60
N LYS A 30 -24.96 -10.21 -38.86
CA LYS A 30 -24.15 -9.93 -37.68
C LYS A 30 -23.02 -8.97 -38.07
N PRO A 31 -22.80 -7.88 -37.35
CA PRO A 31 -21.71 -6.95 -37.67
C PRO A 31 -20.36 -7.63 -37.48
N GLY A 32 -19.54 -7.63 -38.53
CA GLY A 32 -18.17 -8.17 -38.47
C GLY A 32 -17.31 -7.41 -37.47
N LEU A 33 -16.29 -8.08 -36.93
CA LEU A 33 -15.35 -7.60 -35.89
C LEU A 33 -14.80 -6.19 -36.19
N VAL A 34 -14.55 -5.88 -37.47
CA VAL A 34 -14.07 -4.56 -37.94
C VAL A 34 -15.13 -3.46 -37.71
N ARG A 35 -16.43 -3.78 -37.81
CA ARG A 35 -17.49 -2.82 -37.54
C ARG A 35 -17.69 -2.61 -36.04
N ILE A 36 -17.53 -3.66 -35.24
CA ILE A 36 -17.54 -3.59 -33.77
C ILE A 36 -16.36 -2.72 -33.27
N LEU A 37 -15.17 -2.90 -33.83
CA LEU A 37 -13.99 -2.09 -33.52
C LEU A 37 -14.17 -0.63 -34.01
N ARG A 38 -14.78 -0.41 -35.17
CA ARG A 38 -15.04 0.92 -35.71
C ARG A 38 -16.14 1.66 -34.94
N ASP A 39 -17.15 0.95 -34.42
CA ASP A 39 -18.19 1.53 -33.57
C ASP A 39 -17.74 1.69 -32.12
N ALA A 40 -16.80 0.85 -31.63
CA ALA A 40 -16.12 1.04 -30.37
C ALA A 40 -15.20 2.28 -30.35
N THR A 41 -14.71 2.71 -31.53
CA THR A 41 -13.94 3.96 -31.70
C THR A 41 -14.82 5.20 -31.94
N ARG A 42 -16.11 5.03 -32.28
CA ARG A 42 -17.05 6.14 -32.36
C ARG A 42 -17.58 6.51 -30.99
N LEU A 43 -16.96 7.50 -30.37
CA LEU A 43 -17.55 8.19 -29.21
C LEU A 43 -18.84 8.86 -29.67
N PRO A 44 -19.97 8.75 -28.91
CA PRO A 44 -21.15 9.54 -29.18
C PRO A 44 -20.76 11.01 -29.16
N GLY A 45 -21.06 11.72 -30.20
CA GLY A 45 -20.72 13.12 -30.36
C GLY A 45 -21.22 13.99 -29.21
N SER A 46 -20.36 14.22 -28.22
CA SER A 46 -20.44 15.41 -27.39
C SER A 46 -19.69 16.53 -28.13
N SER A 47 -20.28 17.02 -29.23
CA SER A 47 -19.88 18.27 -29.86
C SER A 47 -20.30 19.46 -28.99
N GLY A 48 -19.89 19.43 -27.69
CA GLY A 48 -19.94 20.59 -26.81
C GLY A 48 -18.81 21.53 -27.20
N ARG A 49 -19.11 22.66 -27.81
CA ARG A 49 -18.17 23.78 -27.95
C ARG A 49 -17.53 24.05 -26.57
N GLY A 50 -16.21 23.72 -26.42
CA GLY A 50 -15.43 24.00 -25.21
C GLY A 50 -14.71 22.85 -24.53
N ARG A 51 -14.81 21.58 -25.04
CA ARG A 51 -14.05 20.45 -24.42
C ARG A 51 -12.58 20.51 -24.86
N ARG A 52 -11.67 20.56 -23.86
CA ARG A 52 -10.21 20.51 -24.05
C ARG A 52 -9.78 19.06 -24.38
N LEU A 53 -9.62 18.73 -25.67
CA LEU A 53 -9.21 17.40 -26.13
C LEU A 53 -7.73 17.11 -25.80
N ASP A 54 -6.90 18.14 -25.77
CA ASP A 54 -5.49 18.06 -25.39
C ASP A 54 -5.31 17.56 -23.95
N ILE A 55 -6.22 17.90 -23.03
CA ILE A 55 -6.18 17.36 -21.66
C ILE A 55 -6.48 15.85 -21.64
N GLN A 56 -7.34 15.35 -22.53
CA GLN A 56 -7.56 13.90 -22.63
C GLN A 56 -6.32 13.19 -23.19
N GLY A 57 -5.64 13.77 -24.16
CA GLY A 57 -4.37 13.24 -24.66
C GLY A 57 -3.27 13.27 -23.60
N LEU A 58 -3.19 14.33 -22.79
CA LEU A 58 -2.27 14.38 -21.65
C LEU A 58 -2.54 13.26 -20.65
N ARG A 59 -3.81 13.02 -20.30
CA ARG A 59 -4.22 11.88 -19.46
C ARG A 59 -3.83 10.53 -20.07
N ALA A 60 -3.91 10.40 -21.41
CA ALA A 60 -3.46 9.19 -22.09
C ALA A 60 -1.95 8.96 -21.94
N LEU A 61 -1.12 10.01 -22.08
CA LEU A 61 0.33 9.91 -21.87
C LEU A 61 0.66 9.49 -20.43
N CYS A 62 -0.02 10.10 -19.45
CA CYS A 62 0.12 9.70 -18.05
C CYS A 62 -0.27 8.23 -17.84
N MET A 63 -1.33 7.75 -18.50
CA MET A 63 -1.74 6.33 -18.40
C MET A 63 -0.73 5.39 -19.04
N ILE A 64 -0.17 5.75 -20.19
CA ILE A 64 0.88 4.98 -20.86
C ILE A 64 2.11 4.86 -19.93
N GLN A 65 2.48 5.96 -19.28
CA GLN A 65 3.58 5.94 -18.30
C GLN A 65 3.28 5.03 -17.11
N VAL A 66 2.07 5.09 -16.54
CA VAL A 66 1.65 4.21 -15.43
C VAL A 66 1.74 2.74 -15.85
N LEU A 67 1.25 2.39 -17.04
CA LEU A 67 1.32 1.01 -17.55
C LEU A 67 2.76 0.55 -17.75
N GLY A 68 3.61 1.40 -18.35
CA GLY A 68 5.03 1.09 -18.58
C GLY A 68 5.82 0.94 -17.29
N PHE A 69 5.55 1.82 -16.31
CA PHE A 69 6.17 1.74 -14.98
C PHE A 69 5.78 0.44 -14.24
N HIS A 70 4.49 0.10 -14.23
CA HIS A 70 4.01 -1.09 -13.55
C HIS A 70 4.41 -2.40 -14.25
N ALA A 71 4.53 -2.40 -15.59
CA ALA A 71 4.94 -3.58 -16.33
C ALA A 71 6.47 -3.80 -16.29
N TRP A 72 7.26 -2.74 -16.46
CA TRP A 72 8.72 -2.88 -16.71
C TRP A 72 9.58 -1.94 -15.89
N ARG A 73 9.04 -1.25 -14.90
CA ARG A 73 9.75 -0.25 -14.06
C ARG A 73 10.40 0.89 -14.87
N ILE A 74 9.85 1.24 -16.03
CA ILE A 74 10.39 2.30 -16.89
C ILE A 74 10.06 3.67 -16.30
N GLY A 75 11.09 4.50 -16.08
CA GLY A 75 10.97 5.89 -15.62
C GLY A 75 10.56 6.04 -14.15
N SER A 76 9.91 7.16 -13.84
CA SER A 76 9.44 7.52 -12.50
C SER A 76 7.91 7.45 -12.43
N PRO A 77 7.28 7.14 -11.28
CA PRO A 77 5.83 6.95 -11.15
C PRO A 77 5.02 8.26 -11.16
N ILE A 78 5.41 9.23 -11.99
CA ILE A 78 4.82 10.58 -12.08
C ILE A 78 3.44 10.65 -12.74
N GLY A 79 3.02 9.57 -13.40
CA GLY A 79 1.74 9.56 -14.13
C GLY A 79 0.54 9.74 -13.22
N VAL A 80 0.59 9.18 -12.00
CA VAL A 80 -0.47 9.32 -10.99
C VAL A 80 -0.57 10.76 -10.50
N ASP A 81 0.55 11.42 -10.20
CA ASP A 81 0.61 12.81 -9.74
C ASP A 81 0.02 13.76 -10.79
N ALA A 82 0.38 13.53 -12.06
CA ALA A 82 -0.21 14.28 -13.15
C ALA A 82 -1.72 14.10 -13.24
N PHE A 83 -2.27 12.88 -13.02
CA PHE A 83 -3.71 12.65 -12.95
C PHE A 83 -4.37 13.41 -11.81
N ILE A 84 -3.74 13.40 -10.64
CA ILE A 84 -4.17 14.12 -9.44
C ILE A 84 -4.26 15.61 -9.74
N MET A 85 -3.18 16.20 -10.25
CA MET A 85 -3.09 17.62 -10.58
C MET A 85 -4.11 18.03 -11.65
N ILE A 86 -4.26 17.26 -12.75
CA ILE A 86 -5.24 17.52 -13.83
C ILE A 86 -6.66 17.49 -13.27
N SER A 87 -6.98 16.56 -12.39
CA SER A 87 -8.30 16.44 -11.78
C SER A 87 -8.67 17.67 -10.96
N ALA A 88 -7.74 18.14 -10.12
CA ALA A 88 -7.91 19.36 -9.33
C ALA A 88 -8.02 20.61 -10.20
N TYR A 89 -7.18 20.72 -11.25
CA TYR A 89 -7.24 21.82 -12.23
C TYR A 89 -8.63 21.93 -12.87
N LEU A 90 -9.17 20.82 -13.37
CA LEU A 90 -10.48 20.80 -14.01
C LEU A 90 -11.62 21.13 -13.07
N MET A 91 -11.57 20.57 -11.85
CA MET A 91 -12.59 20.81 -10.82
C MET A 91 -12.62 22.26 -10.38
N THR A 92 -11.46 22.83 -10.03
CA THR A 92 -11.32 24.21 -9.56
C THR A 92 -11.67 25.21 -10.67
N GLY A 93 -11.22 24.96 -11.91
CA GLY A 93 -11.58 25.78 -13.04
C GLY A 93 -13.09 25.82 -13.33
N ALA A 94 -13.80 24.70 -13.15
CA ALA A 94 -15.25 24.65 -13.26
C ALA A 94 -15.97 25.41 -12.13
N PHE A 95 -15.46 25.27 -10.89
CA PHE A 95 -15.99 25.97 -9.73
C PHE A 95 -15.85 27.50 -9.86
N VAL A 96 -14.63 27.97 -10.16
CA VAL A 96 -14.35 29.41 -10.27
C VAL A 96 -15.22 30.06 -11.35
N ARG A 97 -15.36 29.44 -12.52
CA ARG A 97 -16.26 29.98 -13.58
C ARG A 97 -17.71 30.06 -13.12
N ARG A 98 -18.22 29.12 -12.33
CA ARG A 98 -19.59 29.18 -11.78
C ARG A 98 -19.73 30.29 -10.73
N ALA A 99 -18.75 30.42 -9.85
CA ALA A 99 -18.75 31.47 -8.82
C ALA A 99 -18.71 32.88 -9.43
N GLU A 100 -17.89 33.09 -10.48
CA GLU A 100 -17.83 34.34 -11.23
C GLU A 100 -19.14 34.66 -11.99
N ALA A 101 -19.88 33.62 -12.38
CA ALA A 101 -21.21 33.78 -12.99
C ALA A 101 -22.33 33.99 -11.96
N GLY A 102 -22.00 34.23 -10.68
CA GLY A 102 -22.98 34.48 -9.60
C GLY A 102 -23.81 33.26 -9.21
N ARG A 103 -23.42 32.04 -9.63
CA ARG A 103 -24.16 30.82 -9.29
C ARG A 103 -23.62 30.24 -7.99
N THR A 104 -24.51 30.04 -7.01
CA THR A 104 -24.17 29.42 -5.73
C THR A 104 -23.59 28.03 -5.93
N PRO A 105 -22.44 27.70 -5.30
CA PRO A 105 -21.85 26.37 -5.42
C PRO A 105 -22.68 25.36 -4.61
N TRP A 106 -23.36 24.46 -5.30
CA TRP A 106 -24.04 23.32 -4.69
C TRP A 106 -23.06 22.16 -4.57
N PHE A 107 -22.39 22.06 -3.40
CA PHE A 107 -21.40 21.01 -3.17
C PHE A 107 -22.02 19.61 -3.13
N VAL A 108 -23.24 19.45 -2.59
CA VAL A 108 -23.95 18.14 -2.58
C VAL A 108 -24.23 17.64 -3.99
N GLU A 109 -24.73 18.50 -4.90
CA GLU A 109 -24.96 18.13 -6.29
C GLU A 109 -23.64 17.71 -6.97
N ARG A 110 -22.55 18.40 -6.66
CA ARG A 110 -21.22 18.08 -7.18
C ARG A 110 -20.72 16.72 -6.66
N TRP A 111 -20.88 16.44 -5.39
CA TRP A 111 -20.54 15.16 -4.78
C TRP A 111 -21.30 14.02 -5.44
N LEU A 112 -22.63 14.11 -5.46
CA LEU A 112 -23.46 13.09 -6.07
C LEU A 112 -23.14 12.89 -7.56
N HIS A 113 -22.90 13.97 -8.32
CA HIS A 113 -22.50 13.88 -9.72
C HIS A 113 -21.14 13.19 -9.91
N THR A 114 -20.18 13.43 -9.03
CA THR A 114 -18.85 12.84 -9.08
C THR A 114 -18.90 11.37 -8.69
N PHE A 115 -19.48 11.05 -7.53
CA PHE A 115 -19.48 9.68 -6.99
C PHE A 115 -20.39 8.73 -7.75
N LYS A 116 -21.53 9.18 -8.32
CA LYS A 116 -22.33 8.33 -9.19
C LYS A 116 -21.57 7.84 -10.43
N ARG A 117 -20.55 8.57 -10.85
CA ARG A 117 -19.68 8.20 -11.96
C ARG A 117 -18.53 7.31 -11.55
N LEU A 118 -17.91 7.59 -10.38
CA LEU A 118 -16.70 6.90 -9.95
C LEU A 118 -17.02 5.57 -9.25
N MET A 119 -18.07 5.52 -8.43
CA MET A 119 -18.31 4.35 -7.57
C MET A 119 -18.71 3.08 -8.35
N PRO A 120 -19.61 3.07 -9.33
CA PRO A 120 -20.02 1.83 -9.97
C PRO A 120 -18.85 1.05 -10.61
N PRO A 121 -17.96 1.67 -11.43
CA PRO A 121 -16.78 0.96 -11.95
C PRO A 121 -15.79 0.53 -10.85
N LEU A 122 -15.60 1.34 -9.80
CA LEU A 122 -14.75 1.00 -8.67
C LEU A 122 -15.27 -0.24 -7.94
N VAL A 123 -16.55 -0.26 -7.57
CA VAL A 123 -17.19 -1.38 -6.86
C VAL A 123 -17.12 -2.67 -7.69
N VAL A 124 -17.44 -2.61 -8.97
CA VAL A 124 -17.34 -3.77 -9.87
C VAL A 124 -15.91 -4.29 -9.94
N THR A 125 -14.92 -3.39 -10.05
CA THR A 125 -13.50 -3.79 -10.07
C THR A 125 -13.12 -4.44 -8.75
N VAL A 126 -13.45 -3.84 -7.60
CA VAL A 126 -13.12 -4.39 -6.29
C VAL A 126 -13.74 -5.79 -6.11
N LEU A 127 -15.02 -5.96 -6.42
CA LEU A 127 -15.69 -7.25 -6.26
C LEU A 127 -15.11 -8.33 -7.17
N ILE A 128 -14.83 -8.02 -8.44
CA ILE A 128 -14.18 -8.97 -9.36
C ILE A 128 -12.77 -9.31 -8.88
N THR A 129 -12.00 -8.31 -8.43
CA THR A 129 -10.64 -8.50 -7.93
C THR A 129 -10.64 -9.36 -6.67
N VAL A 130 -11.53 -9.08 -5.71
CA VAL A 130 -11.67 -9.88 -4.48
C VAL A 130 -12.06 -11.31 -4.83
N ALA A 131 -13.06 -11.52 -5.67
CA ALA A 131 -13.48 -12.86 -6.10
C ALA A 131 -12.34 -13.63 -6.78
N ALA A 132 -11.59 -13.00 -7.68
CA ALA A 132 -10.42 -13.61 -8.32
C ALA A 132 -9.30 -13.87 -7.31
N SER A 133 -9.10 -12.97 -6.35
CA SER A 133 -8.09 -13.14 -5.29
C SER A 133 -8.39 -14.34 -4.40
N LEU A 134 -9.64 -14.55 -4.01
CA LEU A 134 -10.05 -15.72 -3.23
C LEU A 134 -9.88 -17.07 -3.96
N LEU A 135 -9.72 -17.03 -5.30
CA LEU A 135 -9.46 -18.22 -6.12
C LEU A 135 -7.97 -18.43 -6.41
N ILE A 136 -7.17 -17.35 -6.47
CA ILE A 136 -5.80 -17.37 -6.96
C ILE A 136 -4.78 -17.20 -5.84
N LEU A 137 -5.08 -16.32 -4.86
CA LEU A 137 -4.15 -16.02 -3.79
C LEU A 137 -4.18 -17.09 -2.69
N PRO A 138 -3.04 -17.31 -2.01
CA PRO A 138 -2.99 -18.11 -0.80
C PRO A 138 -3.95 -17.57 0.28
N ARG A 139 -4.50 -18.47 1.11
CA ARG A 139 -5.54 -18.12 2.11
C ARG A 139 -5.08 -17.10 3.16
N ASN A 140 -3.79 -17.08 3.49
CA ASN A 140 -3.19 -16.10 4.40
C ASN A 140 -3.34 -14.64 3.93
N ARG A 141 -3.55 -14.40 2.64
CA ARG A 141 -3.75 -13.07 2.04
C ARG A 141 -5.22 -12.64 1.96
N TRP A 142 -6.17 -13.53 2.22
CA TRP A 142 -7.60 -13.26 2.00
C TRP A 142 -8.12 -12.12 2.87
N ILE A 143 -7.75 -12.11 4.15
CA ILE A 143 -8.19 -11.08 5.11
C ILE A 143 -7.73 -9.70 4.63
N GLU A 144 -6.46 -9.57 4.27
CA GLU A 144 -5.90 -8.29 3.82
C GLU A 144 -6.59 -7.79 2.54
N VAL A 145 -6.84 -8.67 1.56
CA VAL A 145 -7.55 -8.29 0.33
C VAL A 145 -8.99 -7.83 0.62
N LEU A 146 -9.69 -8.47 1.54
CA LEU A 146 -11.03 -8.05 1.95
C LEU A 146 -11.04 -6.71 2.67
N VAL A 147 -10.11 -6.50 3.60
CA VAL A 147 -9.95 -5.23 4.31
C VAL A 147 -9.60 -4.11 3.32
N GLN A 148 -8.68 -4.37 2.41
CA GLN A 148 -8.33 -3.41 1.34
C GLN A 148 -9.50 -3.15 0.39
N GLY A 149 -10.32 -4.17 0.08
CA GLY A 149 -11.53 -4.02 -0.69
C GLY A 149 -12.54 -3.07 -0.03
N ALA A 150 -12.80 -3.28 1.26
CA ALA A 150 -13.66 -2.41 2.05
C ALA A 150 -13.10 -0.97 2.15
N ALA A 151 -11.81 -0.83 2.43
CA ALA A 151 -11.12 0.45 2.49
C ALA A 151 -11.15 1.18 1.14
N SER A 152 -11.04 0.47 0.01
CA SER A 152 -11.10 1.04 -1.33
C SER A 152 -12.50 1.57 -1.67
N VAL A 153 -13.56 0.82 -1.36
CA VAL A 153 -14.96 1.24 -1.60
C VAL A 153 -15.33 2.46 -0.75
N THR A 154 -14.76 2.58 0.45
CA THR A 154 -14.96 3.72 1.37
C THR A 154 -13.95 4.85 1.18
N TYR A 155 -13.06 4.77 0.19
CA TYR A 155 -11.99 5.75 -0.07
C TYR A 155 -11.04 5.95 1.10
N TRP A 156 -10.67 4.86 1.83
CA TRP A 156 -9.76 4.87 2.97
C TRP A 156 -8.47 4.06 2.74
N GLN A 157 -8.29 3.47 1.57
CA GLN A 157 -7.21 2.54 1.24
C GLN A 157 -5.79 3.12 1.44
N ASN A 158 -5.61 4.40 1.15
CA ASN A 158 -4.30 5.04 1.33
C ASN A 158 -3.86 5.10 2.80
N TRP A 159 -4.78 5.36 3.73
CA TRP A 159 -4.49 5.36 5.16
C TRP A 159 -4.22 3.95 5.69
N ARG A 160 -4.97 2.96 5.20
CA ARG A 160 -4.67 1.56 5.50
C ARG A 160 -3.26 1.18 5.05
N LEU A 161 -2.88 1.53 3.82
CA LEU A 161 -1.55 1.24 3.31
C LEU A 161 -0.47 2.03 4.03
N ALA A 162 -0.70 3.29 4.41
CA ALA A 162 0.25 4.07 5.21
C ALA A 162 0.53 3.39 6.55
N ALA A 163 -0.51 2.91 7.24
CA ALA A 163 -0.36 2.19 8.50
C ALA A 163 0.41 0.87 8.35
N VAL A 164 0.11 0.08 7.30
CA VAL A 164 0.79 -1.20 7.05
C VAL A 164 2.19 -1.00 6.48
N SER A 165 2.44 0.09 5.72
CA SER A 165 3.75 0.34 5.13
C SER A 165 4.80 0.71 6.15
N ALA A 166 4.41 1.31 7.27
CA ALA A 166 5.29 1.54 8.39
C ALA A 166 5.81 0.20 8.96
N ASP A 167 4.96 -0.85 8.98
CA ASP A 167 5.36 -2.22 9.36
C ASP A 167 6.12 -2.96 8.24
N TYR A 168 5.83 -2.61 6.98
CA TYR A 168 6.23 -3.39 5.80
C TYR A 168 7.63 -3.08 5.27
N PHE A 169 8.10 -1.83 5.40
CA PHE A 169 9.45 -1.46 4.96
C PHE A 169 10.55 -2.00 5.86
N ALA A 170 10.14 -2.58 7.00
CA ALA A 170 11.12 -3.19 7.89
C ALA A 170 11.81 -4.41 7.25
N ASP A 171 11.13 -5.29 6.46
CA ASP A 171 11.83 -6.47 5.92
C ASP A 171 11.20 -7.27 4.76
N ASN A 172 10.10 -6.90 4.11
CA ASN A 172 9.48 -7.84 3.17
C ASN A 172 9.15 -7.33 1.77
N HIS A 173 9.78 -7.92 0.76
CA HIS A 173 9.39 -7.88 -0.65
C HIS A 173 8.14 -8.75 -0.96
N ALA A 174 7.16 -8.82 -0.05
CA ALA A 174 5.92 -9.54 -0.31
C ALA A 174 5.27 -9.02 -1.61
N VAL A 175 4.70 -9.93 -2.38
CA VAL A 175 4.01 -9.60 -3.64
C VAL A 175 2.93 -8.55 -3.36
N SER A 176 2.96 -7.44 -4.07
CA SER A 176 2.04 -6.32 -3.91
C SER A 176 0.57 -6.76 -3.94
N SER A 177 -0.29 -6.14 -3.13
CA SER A 177 -1.70 -6.45 -3.14
C SER A 177 -2.37 -6.09 -4.48
N PRO A 178 -3.31 -6.92 -4.99
CA PRO A 178 -4.08 -6.60 -6.20
C PRO A 178 -4.89 -5.29 -6.12
N LEU A 179 -5.18 -4.79 -4.92
CA LEU A 179 -5.92 -3.54 -4.70
C LEU A 179 -5.03 -2.37 -4.27
N GLN A 180 -3.72 -2.56 -4.15
CA GLN A 180 -2.79 -1.53 -3.66
C GLN A 180 -2.91 -0.21 -4.44
N HIS A 181 -2.97 -0.25 -5.77
CA HIS A 181 -3.04 0.95 -6.62
C HIS A 181 -4.23 1.88 -6.30
N LEU A 182 -5.29 1.37 -5.66
CA LEU A 182 -6.46 2.17 -5.29
C LEU A 182 -6.21 3.20 -4.18
N TRP A 183 -4.98 3.24 -3.62
CA TRP A 183 -4.57 4.30 -2.69
C TRP A 183 -4.78 5.70 -3.27
N SER A 184 -4.39 5.93 -4.52
CA SER A 184 -4.51 7.24 -5.16
C SER A 184 -5.97 7.61 -5.44
N MET A 185 -6.81 6.62 -5.74
CA MET A 185 -8.26 6.82 -5.89
C MET A 185 -8.91 7.18 -4.55
N SER A 186 -8.47 6.57 -3.45
CA SER A 186 -8.95 6.90 -2.11
C SER A 186 -8.60 8.33 -1.73
N MET A 187 -7.35 8.73 -1.93
CA MET A 187 -6.90 10.11 -1.75
C MET A 187 -7.68 11.09 -2.64
N GLN A 188 -7.87 10.75 -3.91
CA GLN A 188 -8.66 11.58 -4.84
C GLN A 188 -10.13 11.69 -4.41
N GLY A 189 -10.73 10.62 -3.88
CA GLY A 189 -12.08 10.65 -3.31
C GLY A 189 -12.20 11.60 -2.13
N GLN A 190 -11.24 11.57 -1.20
CA GLN A 190 -11.16 12.50 -0.07
C GLN A 190 -11.07 13.95 -0.55
N VAL A 191 -10.23 14.23 -1.53
CA VAL A 191 -10.14 15.56 -2.14
C VAL A 191 -11.45 15.97 -2.81
N PHE A 192 -12.13 15.08 -3.52
CA PHE A 192 -13.43 15.39 -4.13
C PHE A 192 -14.52 15.71 -3.10
N LEU A 193 -14.40 15.22 -1.86
CA LEU A 193 -15.27 15.62 -0.75
C LEU A 193 -14.87 16.98 -0.17
N LEU A 194 -13.59 17.20 0.09
CA LEU A 194 -13.10 18.38 0.80
C LEU A 194 -13.01 19.64 -0.08
N TRP A 195 -12.57 19.51 -1.34
CA TRP A 195 -12.32 20.64 -2.24
C TRP A 195 -13.54 21.55 -2.47
N PRO A 196 -14.75 21.03 -2.78
CA PRO A 196 -15.91 21.87 -2.92
C PRO A 196 -16.22 22.70 -1.67
N VAL A 197 -15.97 22.15 -0.49
CA VAL A 197 -16.16 22.85 0.78
C VAL A 197 -15.12 23.96 0.94
N LEU A 198 -13.83 23.65 0.76
CA LEU A 198 -12.75 24.65 0.82
C LEU A 198 -12.96 25.79 -0.19
N MET A 199 -13.37 25.45 -1.41
CA MET A 199 -13.67 26.44 -2.43
C MET A 199 -14.89 27.29 -2.08
N ALA A 200 -15.92 26.73 -1.43
CA ALA A 200 -17.06 27.49 -0.95
C ALA A 200 -16.67 28.46 0.18
N ILE A 201 -15.79 28.02 1.09
CA ILE A 201 -15.20 28.89 2.12
C ILE A 201 -14.43 30.04 1.47
N CYS A 202 -13.56 29.74 0.48
CA CYS A 202 -12.83 30.78 -0.26
C CYS A 202 -13.77 31.77 -0.95
N ALA A 203 -14.87 31.29 -1.54
CA ALA A 203 -15.88 32.17 -2.17
C ALA A 203 -16.61 33.05 -1.14
N GLY A 204 -16.90 32.50 0.06
CA GLY A 204 -17.48 33.26 1.18
C GLY A 204 -16.55 34.36 1.70
N ILE A 205 -15.26 34.04 1.85
CA ILE A 205 -14.22 35.03 2.23
C ILE A 205 -14.11 36.11 1.15
N ALA A 206 -14.03 35.71 -0.12
CA ALA A 206 -13.92 36.64 -1.23
C ALA A 206 -15.12 37.64 -1.25
N SER A 207 -16.32 37.12 -1.07
CA SER A 207 -17.55 37.95 -1.01
C SER A 207 -17.53 38.94 0.15
N ARG A 208 -17.12 38.52 1.37
CA ARG A 208 -17.07 39.38 2.53
C ARG A 208 -15.97 40.45 2.46
N ALA A 209 -14.83 40.09 1.85
CA ALA A 209 -13.66 40.97 1.73
C ALA A 209 -13.70 41.85 0.47
N GLY A 210 -14.69 41.71 -0.41
CA GLY A 210 -14.73 42.44 -1.69
C GLY A 210 -13.62 42.02 -2.67
N LEU A 211 -13.09 40.80 -2.51
CA LEU A 211 -11.99 40.28 -3.33
C LEU A 211 -12.52 39.36 -4.45
N SER A 212 -11.71 39.19 -5.50
CA SER A 212 -12.05 38.22 -6.54
C SER A 212 -11.87 36.79 -6.03
N VAL A 213 -12.84 35.91 -6.29
CA VAL A 213 -12.79 34.48 -5.91
C VAL A 213 -11.52 33.81 -6.43
N ARG A 214 -11.06 34.16 -7.64
CA ARG A 214 -9.81 33.66 -8.20
C ARG A 214 -8.61 33.95 -7.33
N ARG A 215 -8.47 35.20 -6.83
CA ARG A 215 -7.33 35.58 -6.01
C ARG A 215 -7.33 34.81 -4.68
N VAL A 216 -8.48 34.74 -4.03
CA VAL A 216 -8.60 34.03 -2.75
C VAL A 216 -8.28 32.54 -2.93
N VAL A 217 -8.86 31.87 -3.95
CA VAL A 217 -8.57 30.46 -4.26
C VAL A 217 -7.10 30.28 -4.63
N ALA A 218 -6.50 31.13 -5.49
CA ALA A 218 -5.09 31.02 -5.86
C ALA A 218 -4.18 31.10 -4.64
N VAL A 219 -4.38 32.10 -3.77
CA VAL A 219 -3.57 32.28 -2.55
C VAL A 219 -3.75 31.11 -1.58
N ALA A 220 -4.99 30.73 -1.27
CA ALA A 220 -5.28 29.65 -0.33
C ALA A 220 -4.68 28.31 -0.77
N PHE A 221 -4.83 27.96 -2.05
CA PHE A 221 -4.31 26.68 -2.55
C PHE A 221 -2.79 26.71 -2.82
N THR A 222 -2.19 27.88 -3.09
CA THR A 222 -0.74 28.01 -3.10
C THR A 222 -0.16 27.83 -1.70
N ALA A 223 -0.77 28.43 -0.67
CA ALA A 223 -0.36 28.23 0.71
C ALA A 223 -0.51 26.77 1.14
N LEU A 224 -1.63 26.12 0.80
CA LEU A 224 -1.83 24.70 1.08
C LEU A 224 -0.78 23.83 0.39
N ALA A 225 -0.44 24.12 -0.88
CA ALA A 225 0.61 23.41 -1.60
C ALA A 225 1.98 23.57 -0.92
N ALA A 226 2.31 24.79 -0.48
CA ALA A 226 3.57 25.07 0.22
C ALA A 226 3.67 24.32 1.56
N VAL A 227 2.59 24.32 2.36
CA VAL A 227 2.55 23.61 3.66
C VAL A 227 2.69 22.10 3.46
N SER A 228 1.96 21.53 2.50
CA SER A 228 2.05 20.10 2.20
C SER A 228 3.42 19.69 1.64
N LEU A 229 4.03 20.51 0.80
CA LEU A 229 5.39 20.28 0.28
C LEU A 229 6.43 20.39 1.40
N ALA A 230 6.28 21.35 2.31
CA ALA A 230 7.13 21.46 3.50
C ALA A 230 6.98 20.21 4.39
N TRP A 231 5.76 19.72 4.58
CA TRP A 231 5.51 18.47 5.29
C TRP A 231 6.23 17.28 4.62
N LEU A 232 6.14 17.14 3.30
CA LEU A 232 6.86 16.10 2.55
C LEU A 232 8.38 16.19 2.76
N MET A 233 8.93 17.41 2.81
CA MET A 233 10.38 17.63 2.99
C MET A 233 10.87 17.35 4.41
N THR A 234 10.00 17.50 5.41
CA THR A 234 10.34 17.28 6.83
C THR A 234 9.95 15.88 7.31
N SER A 235 9.05 15.18 6.60
CA SER A 235 8.70 13.80 6.92
C SER A 235 9.85 12.87 6.54
N ALA A 236 10.27 12.01 7.46
CA ALA A 236 11.37 11.09 7.23
C ALA A 236 11.04 10.14 6.06
N PRO A 237 11.89 10.03 5.04
CA PRO A 237 11.62 9.16 3.88
C PRO A 237 11.76 7.66 4.19
N ALA A 238 12.14 7.29 5.41
CA ALA A 238 12.67 5.97 5.74
C ALA A 238 11.61 4.85 5.79
N ASP A 239 10.34 5.17 6.03
CA ASP A 239 9.31 4.15 6.32
C ASP A 239 8.31 3.89 5.19
N GLY A 240 8.47 4.53 4.02
CA GLY A 240 7.57 4.35 2.86
C GLY A 240 6.11 4.79 3.08
N SER A 241 5.67 5.01 4.32
CA SER A 241 4.31 5.45 4.66
C SER A 241 3.97 6.79 4.01
N VAL A 242 4.95 7.66 3.88
CA VAL A 242 4.87 8.98 3.23
C VAL A 242 4.33 8.89 1.80
N TYR A 243 4.58 7.79 1.09
CA TYR A 243 4.04 7.55 -0.26
C TYR A 243 2.52 7.55 -0.29
N PHE A 244 1.87 7.06 0.76
CA PHE A 244 0.42 6.92 0.89
C PHE A 244 -0.22 8.02 1.73
N ASP A 245 0.58 8.86 2.39
CA ASP A 245 0.10 9.93 3.26
C ASP A 245 -0.53 11.08 2.46
N THR A 246 -1.83 11.32 2.68
CA THR A 246 -2.55 12.44 2.05
C THR A 246 -1.89 13.78 2.37
N ARG A 247 -1.33 13.99 3.57
CA ARG A 247 -0.70 15.26 3.98
C ARG A 247 0.53 15.56 3.14
N ALA A 248 1.32 14.53 2.80
CA ALA A 248 2.52 14.62 1.99
C ALA A 248 2.23 14.78 0.48
N ARG A 249 1.01 14.42 0.03
CA ARG A 249 0.65 14.35 -1.40
C ARG A 249 -0.39 15.40 -1.82
N ILE A 250 -1.03 16.09 -0.88
CA ILE A 250 -2.09 17.05 -1.18
C ILE A 250 -1.60 18.29 -1.95
N TRP A 251 -0.28 18.57 -1.94
CA TRP A 251 0.34 19.66 -2.70
C TRP A 251 0.12 19.55 -4.21
N GLU A 252 0.04 18.36 -4.76
CA GLU A 252 -0.21 18.11 -6.18
C GLU A 252 -1.62 18.57 -6.58
N PHE A 253 -2.62 18.24 -5.77
CA PHE A 253 -3.99 18.73 -5.94
C PHE A 253 -4.08 20.24 -5.76
N ALA A 254 -3.44 20.76 -4.73
CA ALA A 254 -3.45 22.17 -4.40
C ALA A 254 -2.75 22.99 -5.50
N LEU A 255 -1.62 22.53 -6.03
CA LEU A 255 -0.94 23.13 -7.16
C LEU A 255 -1.84 23.19 -8.41
N GLY A 256 -2.52 22.06 -8.73
CA GLY A 256 -3.48 22.03 -9.83
C GLY A 256 -4.60 23.06 -9.67
N SER A 257 -5.09 23.25 -8.45
CA SER A 257 -6.11 24.24 -8.12
C SER A 257 -5.60 25.67 -8.20
N ALA A 258 -4.41 25.94 -7.67
CA ALA A 258 -3.75 27.25 -7.76
C ALA A 258 -3.51 27.67 -9.22
N VAL A 259 -2.99 26.75 -10.03
CA VAL A 259 -2.77 26.94 -11.46
C VAL A 259 -4.09 27.24 -12.19
N ALA A 260 -5.18 26.53 -11.89
CA ALA A 260 -6.48 26.78 -12.49
C ALA A 260 -7.05 28.16 -12.15
N ALA A 261 -6.92 28.59 -10.91
CA ALA A 261 -7.38 29.89 -10.44
C ALA A 261 -6.53 31.03 -11.01
N ALA A 262 -5.20 30.87 -11.06
CA ALA A 262 -4.26 31.87 -11.55
C ALA A 262 -4.10 31.85 -13.10
N ALA A 263 -4.71 30.89 -13.81
CA ALA A 263 -4.53 30.69 -15.25
C ALA A 263 -4.65 31.97 -16.12
N PRO A 264 -5.62 32.89 -15.91
CA PRO A 264 -5.68 34.11 -16.71
C PRO A 264 -4.51 35.05 -16.52
N ALA A 265 -3.90 35.07 -15.32
CA ALA A 265 -2.72 35.89 -15.00
C ALA A 265 -1.42 35.24 -15.45
N LEU A 266 -1.29 33.92 -15.31
CA LEU A 266 -0.06 33.16 -15.59
C LEU A 266 0.10 32.82 -17.08
N ARG A 267 -1.00 32.81 -17.86
CA ARG A 267 -0.95 32.44 -19.28
C ARG A 267 -0.18 33.48 -20.09
N PRO A 268 0.92 33.13 -20.77
CA PRO A 268 1.67 34.05 -21.60
C PRO A 268 0.80 34.64 -22.71
N ARG A 269 0.92 35.97 -22.95
CA ARG A 269 0.17 36.66 -24.01
C ARG A 269 0.71 36.30 -25.40
N SER A 270 2.03 36.15 -25.53
CA SER A 270 2.69 35.78 -26.78
C SER A 270 2.39 34.34 -27.20
N ALA A 271 1.96 34.15 -28.43
CA ALA A 271 1.68 32.83 -28.99
C ALA A 271 2.95 31.97 -29.09
N TRP A 272 4.09 32.59 -29.39
CA TRP A 272 5.39 31.92 -29.48
C TRP A 272 5.86 31.42 -28.12
N ILE A 273 5.73 32.22 -27.06
CA ILE A 273 6.07 31.80 -25.70
C ILE A 273 5.20 30.62 -25.29
N ARG A 274 3.89 30.67 -25.58
CA ARG A 274 3.00 29.52 -25.30
C ARG A 274 3.42 28.26 -26.05
N TRP A 275 3.81 28.40 -27.31
CA TRP A 275 4.31 27.30 -28.11
C TRP A 275 5.60 26.70 -27.49
N LEU A 276 6.60 27.53 -27.19
CA LEU A 276 7.86 27.10 -26.60
C LEU A 276 7.66 26.43 -25.23
N VAL A 277 6.92 27.09 -24.33
CA VAL A 277 6.68 26.58 -22.95
C VAL A 277 5.91 25.27 -22.98
N SER A 278 4.94 25.08 -23.88
CA SER A 278 4.21 23.82 -24.00
C SER A 278 5.06 22.68 -24.53
N TRP A 279 6.00 22.94 -25.47
CA TRP A 279 6.93 21.93 -25.98
C TRP A 279 8.02 21.58 -24.95
N LEU A 280 8.56 22.56 -24.23
CA LEU A 280 9.48 22.31 -23.11
C LEU A 280 8.78 21.49 -22.01
N GLY A 281 7.54 21.83 -21.67
CA GLY A 281 6.74 21.06 -20.71
C GLY A 281 6.51 19.62 -21.18
N LEU A 282 6.19 19.40 -22.44
CA LEU A 282 6.03 18.03 -22.97
C LEU A 282 7.34 17.26 -22.98
N GLY A 283 8.45 17.90 -23.41
CA GLY A 283 9.77 17.29 -23.40
C GLY A 283 10.25 16.92 -21.98
N THR A 284 10.07 17.81 -21.01
CA THR A 284 10.34 17.51 -19.60
C THR A 284 9.50 16.35 -19.08
N LEU A 285 8.19 16.35 -19.34
CA LEU A 285 7.31 15.26 -18.91
C LEU A 285 7.75 13.91 -19.50
N LEU A 286 8.06 13.87 -20.80
CA LEU A 286 8.54 12.66 -21.46
C LEU A 286 9.91 12.20 -20.93
N LEU A 287 10.81 13.13 -20.62
CA LEU A 287 12.10 12.80 -19.99
C LEU A 287 11.88 12.04 -18.68
N PHE A 288 11.04 12.58 -17.79
CA PHE A 288 10.73 11.93 -16.52
C PHE A 288 9.87 10.65 -16.64
N CYS A 289 9.19 10.45 -17.78
CA CYS A 289 8.59 9.16 -18.11
C CYS A 289 9.63 8.07 -18.43
N LEU A 290 10.86 8.44 -18.80
CA LEU A 290 11.92 7.51 -19.22
C LEU A 290 13.06 7.39 -18.20
N VAL A 291 13.28 8.43 -17.38
CA VAL A 291 14.38 8.50 -16.42
C VAL A 291 13.84 8.37 -15.00
N SER A 292 14.53 7.56 -14.17
CA SER A 292 14.24 7.47 -12.74
C SER A 292 14.82 8.68 -11.99
N ILE A 293 14.05 9.27 -11.08
CA ILE A 293 14.43 10.46 -10.28
C ILE A 293 14.81 10.11 -8.84
N GLY A 294 15.42 8.97 -8.60
CA GLY A 294 15.88 8.57 -7.27
C GLY A 294 14.73 8.35 -6.27
N THR A 295 14.83 8.98 -5.10
CA THR A 295 13.80 8.82 -4.03
C THR A 295 12.46 9.44 -4.43
N TYR A 296 11.38 8.65 -4.33
CA TYR A 296 10.03 9.08 -4.67
C TYR A 296 9.03 8.57 -3.60
N PRO A 297 8.08 9.40 -3.09
CA PRO A 297 7.89 10.82 -3.41
C PRO A 297 9.00 11.71 -2.85
N GLY A 298 9.33 12.77 -3.60
CA GLY A 298 10.38 13.71 -3.21
C GLY A 298 10.22 15.07 -3.89
N PRO A 299 11.01 16.09 -3.50
CA PRO A 299 10.90 17.46 -4.03
C PRO A 299 11.12 17.52 -5.56
N MET A 300 11.87 16.59 -6.13
CA MET A 300 12.07 16.47 -7.59
C MET A 300 10.78 16.23 -8.37
N ALA A 301 9.73 15.71 -7.74
CA ALA A 301 8.40 15.57 -8.36
C ALA A 301 7.79 16.93 -8.75
N ALA A 302 8.24 18.04 -8.17
CA ALA A 302 7.78 19.38 -8.53
C ALA A 302 8.12 19.74 -9.99
N VAL A 303 9.22 19.20 -10.55
CA VAL A 303 9.65 19.50 -11.93
C VAL A 303 8.66 18.96 -12.97
N PRO A 304 8.29 17.66 -12.97
CA PRO A 304 7.26 17.16 -13.88
C PRO A 304 5.88 17.79 -13.61
N MET A 305 5.55 18.17 -12.38
CA MET A 305 4.29 18.89 -12.08
C MET A 305 4.29 20.30 -12.66
N ALA A 306 5.41 21.00 -12.63
CA ALA A 306 5.57 22.29 -13.35
C ALA A 306 5.42 22.11 -14.88
N ALA A 307 5.94 21.02 -15.44
CA ALA A 307 5.76 20.66 -16.83
C ALA A 307 4.28 20.42 -17.19
N VAL A 308 3.53 19.70 -16.35
CA VAL A 308 2.08 19.54 -16.51
C VAL A 308 1.37 20.90 -16.42
N ALA A 309 1.73 21.77 -15.47
CA ALA A 309 1.18 23.12 -15.36
C ALA A 309 1.43 23.94 -16.65
N ALA A 310 2.64 23.88 -17.20
CA ALA A 310 3.00 24.55 -18.46
C ALA A 310 2.11 24.11 -19.63
N ILE A 311 1.86 22.80 -19.78
CA ILE A 311 0.97 22.26 -20.81
C ILE A 311 -0.48 22.72 -20.59
N LEU A 312 -0.98 22.68 -19.34
CA LEU A 312 -2.35 23.09 -19.00
C LEU A 312 -2.60 24.58 -19.25
N LEU A 313 -1.62 25.46 -18.90
CA LEU A 313 -1.69 26.91 -19.07
C LEU A 313 -1.55 27.33 -20.53
N CYS A 314 -0.60 26.72 -21.25
CA CYS A 314 -0.24 27.10 -22.62
C CYS A 314 -1.08 26.40 -23.68
N GLY A 315 -1.89 25.40 -23.31
CA GLY A 315 -2.79 24.69 -24.21
C GLY A 315 -3.72 25.66 -24.96
N THR A 316 -3.74 25.52 -26.28
CA THR A 316 -4.49 26.39 -27.21
C THR A 316 -5.40 25.56 -28.11
N GLU A 317 -6.08 26.24 -29.05
CA GLU A 317 -6.73 25.53 -30.15
C GLU A 317 -5.72 24.64 -30.91
N PRO A 318 -6.12 23.44 -31.31
CA PRO A 318 -5.22 22.46 -31.94
C PRO A 318 -4.81 22.88 -33.33
N LYS A 319 -3.84 23.78 -33.43
CA LYS A 319 -3.21 24.22 -34.69
C LYS A 319 -2.02 23.31 -35.04
N LEU A 320 -1.72 23.25 -36.35
CA LEU A 320 -0.54 22.47 -36.80
C LEU A 320 0.74 22.94 -36.10
N GLY A 321 1.57 21.97 -35.68
CA GLY A 321 2.81 22.27 -34.98
C GLY A 321 2.68 22.56 -33.45
N THR A 322 1.48 22.49 -32.87
CA THR A 322 1.26 22.71 -31.43
C THR A 322 1.15 21.40 -30.65
N VAL A 323 1.60 21.41 -29.38
CA VAL A 323 1.42 20.30 -28.43
C VAL A 323 -0.08 19.94 -28.31
N SER A 324 -0.96 20.94 -28.28
CA SER A 324 -2.42 20.71 -28.24
C SER A 324 -2.93 19.90 -29.44
N ARG A 325 -2.33 20.07 -30.64
CA ARG A 325 -2.70 19.25 -31.83
C ARG A 325 -2.26 17.80 -31.66
N LEU A 326 -1.04 17.59 -31.16
CA LEU A 326 -0.49 16.26 -30.90
C LEU A 326 -1.34 15.53 -29.86
N LEU A 327 -1.59 16.18 -28.71
CA LEU A 327 -2.40 15.61 -27.63
C LEU A 327 -3.88 15.45 -27.99
N SER A 328 -4.37 16.18 -29.00
CA SER A 328 -5.75 16.02 -29.53
C SER A 328 -5.87 14.90 -30.57
N TRP A 329 -4.81 14.09 -30.78
CA TRP A 329 -4.87 12.96 -31.71
C TRP A 329 -5.90 11.92 -31.22
N ARG A 330 -6.77 11.50 -32.14
CA ARG A 330 -7.95 10.68 -31.80
C ARG A 330 -7.66 9.43 -30.94
N PRO A 331 -6.63 8.62 -31.23
CA PRO A 331 -6.29 7.46 -30.39
C PRO A 331 -5.93 7.85 -28.96
N LEU A 332 -5.13 8.92 -28.77
CA LEU A 332 -4.78 9.43 -27.45
C LEU A 332 -6.02 9.90 -26.68
N VAL A 333 -6.88 10.67 -27.34
CA VAL A 333 -8.13 11.12 -26.73
C VAL A 333 -9.02 9.94 -26.36
N ALA A 334 -9.10 8.92 -27.21
CA ALA A 334 -9.89 7.70 -26.93
C ALA A 334 -9.34 6.90 -25.74
N LEU A 335 -8.02 6.82 -25.57
CA LEU A 335 -7.37 6.23 -24.40
C LEU A 335 -7.60 7.08 -23.15
N GLY A 336 -7.40 8.41 -23.24
CA GLY A 336 -7.61 9.34 -22.13
C GLY A 336 -9.06 9.34 -21.60
N ASP A 337 -10.04 9.16 -22.47
CA ASP A 337 -11.45 9.02 -22.09
C ASP A 337 -11.75 7.73 -21.30
N ARG A 338 -10.94 6.69 -21.50
CA ARG A 338 -11.04 5.40 -20.82
C ARG A 338 -10.00 5.24 -19.71
N SER A 339 -9.13 6.23 -19.49
CA SER A 339 -8.00 6.13 -18.56
C SER A 339 -8.41 5.71 -17.15
N TYR A 340 -9.61 6.08 -16.70
CA TYR A 340 -10.13 5.66 -15.40
C TYR A 340 -10.37 4.13 -15.35
N ALA A 341 -11.06 3.57 -16.34
CA ALA A 341 -11.31 2.13 -16.39
C ALA A 341 -10.01 1.33 -16.61
N VAL A 342 -9.06 1.84 -17.41
CA VAL A 342 -7.73 1.23 -17.57
C VAL A 342 -6.98 1.23 -16.23
N TYR A 343 -6.99 2.36 -15.51
CA TYR A 343 -6.37 2.48 -14.19
C TYR A 343 -6.94 1.49 -13.18
N LEU A 344 -8.24 1.29 -13.15
CA LEU A 344 -8.87 0.35 -12.23
C LEU A 344 -8.48 -1.11 -12.49
N LEU A 345 -8.31 -1.51 -13.75
CA LEU A 345 -8.23 -2.92 -14.14
C LEU A 345 -6.81 -3.43 -14.39
N HIS A 346 -5.84 -2.57 -14.77
CA HIS A 346 -4.50 -3.03 -15.15
C HIS A 346 -3.74 -3.68 -14.00
N TRP A 347 -3.74 -3.05 -12.82
CA TRP A 347 -2.98 -3.51 -11.68
C TRP A 347 -3.45 -4.86 -11.11
N PRO A 348 -4.76 -5.09 -10.87
CA PRO A 348 -5.25 -6.41 -10.49
C PRO A 348 -4.85 -7.50 -11.48
N LEU A 349 -4.96 -7.23 -12.79
CA LEU A 349 -4.56 -8.20 -13.82
C LEU A 349 -3.08 -8.54 -13.73
N PHE A 350 -2.21 -7.54 -13.51
CA PHE A 350 -0.78 -7.72 -13.38
C PHE A 350 -0.43 -8.56 -12.14
N VAL A 351 -0.93 -8.15 -10.98
CA VAL A 351 -0.62 -8.82 -9.72
C VAL A 351 -1.17 -10.24 -9.68
N LEU A 352 -2.41 -10.46 -10.10
CA LEU A 352 -3.01 -11.80 -10.14
C LEU A 352 -2.26 -12.74 -11.11
N TYR A 353 -1.79 -12.23 -12.25
CA TYR A 353 -0.98 -13.00 -13.18
C TYR A 353 0.37 -13.40 -12.55
N LEU A 354 1.11 -12.45 -11.95
CA LEU A 354 2.39 -12.73 -11.28
C LEU A 354 2.21 -13.77 -10.17
N THR A 355 1.16 -13.63 -9.37
CA THR A 355 0.87 -14.59 -8.30
C THR A 355 0.52 -15.97 -8.85
N ALA A 356 -0.33 -16.06 -9.89
CA ALA A 356 -0.73 -17.33 -10.48
C ALA A 356 0.43 -18.07 -11.16
N THR A 357 1.41 -17.33 -11.70
CA THR A 357 2.57 -17.90 -12.41
C THR A 357 3.82 -17.99 -11.53
N GLN A 358 3.77 -17.52 -10.29
CA GLN A 358 4.90 -17.43 -9.36
C GLN A 358 6.11 -16.65 -9.94
N GLN A 359 5.84 -15.70 -10.85
CA GLN A 359 6.84 -14.83 -11.45
C GLN A 359 6.97 -13.53 -10.69
N GLN A 360 8.17 -12.96 -10.68
CA GLN A 360 8.46 -11.66 -10.01
C GLN A 360 8.40 -10.47 -10.98
N THR A 361 8.64 -10.71 -12.27
CA THR A 361 8.73 -9.68 -13.32
C THR A 361 8.07 -10.15 -14.61
N PHE A 362 7.77 -9.22 -15.50
CA PHE A 362 7.26 -9.51 -16.83
C PHE A 362 8.36 -9.43 -17.88
N ASP A 363 8.40 -10.41 -18.78
CA ASP A 363 9.05 -10.21 -20.06
C ASP A 363 8.27 -9.21 -20.93
N LEU A 364 8.89 -8.74 -22.01
CA LEU A 364 8.29 -7.71 -22.89
C LEU A 364 6.97 -8.19 -23.53
N GLN A 365 6.91 -9.45 -23.93
CA GLN A 365 5.75 -10.02 -24.61
C GLN A 365 4.56 -10.17 -23.64
N THR A 366 4.79 -10.76 -22.49
CA THR A 366 3.77 -10.96 -21.45
C THR A 366 3.24 -9.63 -20.96
N GLY A 367 4.10 -8.65 -20.66
CA GLY A 367 3.68 -7.31 -20.27
C GLY A 367 2.82 -6.63 -21.33
N ALA A 368 3.20 -6.74 -22.62
CA ALA A 368 2.40 -6.16 -23.71
C ALA A 368 1.02 -6.84 -23.86
N VAL A 369 0.95 -8.17 -23.70
CA VAL A 369 -0.32 -8.93 -23.73
C VAL A 369 -1.23 -8.50 -22.57
N LEU A 370 -0.71 -8.36 -21.36
CA LEU A 370 -1.48 -7.93 -20.19
C LEU A 370 -1.95 -6.47 -20.31
N ILE A 371 -1.15 -5.59 -20.90
CA ILE A 371 -1.57 -4.21 -21.23
C ILE A 371 -2.73 -4.26 -22.22
N LEU A 372 -2.64 -5.05 -23.28
CA LEU A 372 -3.72 -5.19 -24.26
C LEU A 372 -4.99 -5.77 -23.61
N ALA A 373 -4.88 -6.79 -22.79
CA ALA A 373 -5.99 -7.34 -22.02
C ALA A 373 -6.65 -6.28 -21.13
N SER A 374 -5.84 -5.45 -20.44
CA SER A 374 -6.32 -4.33 -19.63
C SER A 374 -7.10 -3.30 -20.45
N LEU A 375 -6.64 -2.97 -21.66
CA LEU A 375 -7.32 -2.05 -22.57
C LEU A 375 -8.66 -2.61 -23.08
N VAL A 376 -8.72 -3.90 -23.38
CA VAL A 376 -9.96 -4.59 -23.80
C VAL A 376 -10.96 -4.64 -22.64
N ALA A 377 -10.51 -5.05 -21.45
CA ALA A 377 -11.33 -5.08 -20.24
C ALA A 377 -11.85 -3.68 -19.88
N ALA A 378 -11.02 -2.64 -19.98
CA ALA A 378 -11.43 -1.26 -19.78
C ALA A 378 -12.46 -0.76 -20.81
N ALA A 379 -12.36 -1.20 -22.06
CA ALA A 379 -13.35 -0.89 -23.08
C ALA A 379 -14.72 -1.54 -22.76
N ALA A 380 -14.72 -2.78 -22.29
CA ALA A 380 -15.92 -3.47 -21.81
C ALA A 380 -16.51 -2.77 -20.58
N MET A 381 -15.69 -2.47 -19.55
CA MET A 381 -16.09 -1.74 -18.34
C MET A 381 -16.72 -0.39 -18.69
N THR A 382 -16.08 0.38 -19.58
CA THR A 382 -16.60 1.66 -20.02
C THR A 382 -17.96 1.53 -20.72
N ARG A 383 -18.15 0.47 -21.53
CA ARG A 383 -19.41 0.25 -22.25
C ARG A 383 -20.53 -0.23 -21.35
N CYS A 384 -20.22 -1.18 -20.46
CA CYS A 384 -21.23 -1.91 -19.69
C CYS A 384 -21.59 -1.24 -18.35
N VAL A 385 -20.64 -0.51 -17.74
CA VAL A 385 -20.80 0.08 -16.41
C VAL A 385 -20.72 1.60 -16.43
N ASP A 386 -19.61 2.18 -16.93
CA ASP A 386 -19.36 3.62 -16.83
C ASP A 386 -20.35 4.45 -17.67
N ARG A 387 -20.60 4.08 -18.94
CA ARG A 387 -21.54 4.82 -19.81
C ARG A 387 -22.98 4.77 -19.29
N PRO A 388 -23.57 3.63 -18.92
CA PRO A 388 -24.89 3.61 -18.29
C PRO A 388 -24.98 4.48 -17.06
N ALA A 389 -24.00 4.43 -16.17
CA ALA A 389 -23.94 5.26 -14.96
C ALA A 389 -23.90 6.77 -15.28
N GLN A 390 -23.27 7.19 -16.38
CA GLN A 390 -23.20 8.59 -16.78
C GLN A 390 -24.52 9.11 -17.43
N VAL A 391 -25.21 8.27 -18.19
CA VAL A 391 -26.38 8.65 -18.96
C VAL A 391 -27.65 8.76 -18.12
N PHE A 392 -27.77 8.01 -17.04
CA PHE A 392 -28.92 8.01 -16.13
C PHE A 392 -28.80 9.12 -15.06
N PRO A 393 -29.85 9.91 -14.72
CA PRO A 393 -31.17 10.08 -15.34
C PRO A 393 -31.27 11.35 -16.20
N ARG A 394 -32.17 11.32 -17.18
CA ARG A 394 -32.40 12.45 -18.12
C ARG A 394 -33.42 13.48 -17.66
N SER A 395 -34.14 13.32 -16.57
CA SER A 395 -35.21 14.25 -16.18
C SER A 395 -35.37 14.48 -14.67
N GLY A 396 -35.98 15.58 -14.32
CA GLY A 396 -36.46 16.26 -13.09
C GLY A 396 -36.17 15.74 -11.65
N ARG A 397 -35.96 14.45 -11.39
CA ARG A 397 -35.62 13.88 -10.08
C ARG A 397 -34.12 13.56 -9.94
N ARG A 398 -33.25 14.46 -10.41
CA ARG A 398 -31.81 14.19 -10.59
C ARG A 398 -31.06 13.84 -9.28
N LEU A 399 -31.31 14.57 -8.20
CA LEU A 399 -30.60 14.37 -6.93
C LEU A 399 -30.93 13.03 -6.26
N GLY A 400 -32.22 12.68 -6.17
CA GLY A 400 -32.62 11.42 -5.53
C GLY A 400 -32.09 10.18 -6.27
N VAL A 401 -32.11 10.18 -7.60
CA VAL A 401 -31.56 9.05 -8.38
C VAL A 401 -30.03 8.97 -8.29
N GLN A 402 -29.34 10.11 -8.27
CA GLN A 402 -27.89 10.12 -8.07
C GLN A 402 -27.52 9.60 -6.68
N ALA A 403 -28.24 10.03 -5.64
CA ALA A 403 -28.08 9.52 -4.29
C ALA A 403 -28.35 8.00 -4.23
N ALA A 404 -29.46 7.54 -4.84
CA ALA A 404 -29.77 6.11 -4.91
C ALA A 404 -28.65 5.30 -5.61
N MET A 405 -28.09 5.80 -6.72
CA MET A 405 -26.97 5.11 -7.39
C MET A 405 -25.72 5.01 -6.51
N VAL A 406 -25.39 6.05 -5.77
CA VAL A 406 -24.25 6.03 -4.81
C VAL A 406 -24.55 5.05 -3.68
N THR A 407 -25.75 5.11 -3.10
CA THR A 407 -26.16 4.19 -2.02
C THR A 407 -26.18 2.73 -2.50
N VAL A 408 -26.75 2.45 -3.67
CA VAL A 408 -26.75 1.10 -4.25
C VAL A 408 -25.32 0.60 -4.49
N SER A 409 -24.42 1.47 -4.96
CA SER A 409 -23.01 1.10 -5.15
C SER A 409 -22.34 0.74 -3.81
N LEU A 410 -22.59 1.51 -2.75
CA LEU A 410 -22.08 1.22 -1.40
C LEU A 410 -22.65 -0.09 -0.84
N VAL A 411 -23.95 -0.33 -1.01
CA VAL A 411 -24.62 -1.56 -0.57
C VAL A 411 -24.11 -2.77 -1.33
N VAL A 412 -24.06 -2.68 -2.66
CA VAL A 412 -23.57 -3.76 -3.55
C VAL A 412 -22.10 -4.08 -3.29
N GLY A 413 -21.26 -3.06 -2.97
CA GLY A 413 -19.88 -3.28 -2.59
C GLY A 413 -19.71 -3.76 -1.15
N GLY A 414 -20.44 -3.17 -0.21
CA GLY A 414 -20.27 -3.38 1.22
C GLY A 414 -20.83 -4.71 1.73
N ILE A 415 -22.02 -5.12 1.28
CA ILE A 415 -22.66 -6.37 1.78
C ILE A 415 -21.83 -7.61 1.44
N PRO A 416 -21.42 -7.88 0.19
CA PRO A 416 -20.61 -9.06 -0.11
C PRO A 416 -19.27 -9.08 0.61
N LEU A 417 -18.60 -7.91 0.72
CA LEU A 417 -17.35 -7.79 1.46
C LEU A 417 -17.55 -8.04 2.96
N GLY A 418 -18.63 -7.52 3.53
CA GLY A 418 -18.97 -7.74 4.93
C GLY A 418 -19.30 -9.19 5.25
N VAL A 419 -20.08 -9.87 4.40
CA VAL A 419 -20.42 -11.30 4.56
C VAL A 419 -19.17 -12.17 4.42
N ALA A 420 -18.35 -11.95 3.38
CA ALA A 420 -17.11 -12.69 3.21
C ALA A 420 -16.14 -12.43 4.36
N GLY A 421 -15.99 -11.17 4.79
CA GLY A 421 -15.15 -10.79 5.92
C GLY A 421 -15.61 -11.44 7.23
N GLY A 422 -16.90 -11.46 7.50
CA GLY A 422 -17.47 -12.13 8.68
C GLY A 422 -17.22 -13.64 8.69
N ALA A 423 -17.44 -14.31 7.56
CA ALA A 423 -17.19 -15.75 7.43
C ALA A 423 -15.71 -16.10 7.64
N ILE A 424 -14.80 -15.33 7.03
CA ILE A 424 -13.34 -15.53 7.16
C ILE A 424 -12.87 -15.17 8.58
N ALA A 425 -13.41 -14.13 9.19
CA ALA A 425 -13.09 -13.78 10.59
C ALA A 425 -13.52 -14.88 11.56
N TYR A 426 -14.67 -15.50 11.33
CA TYR A 426 -15.12 -16.66 12.11
C TYR A 426 -14.17 -17.87 11.94
N GLN A 427 -13.79 -18.21 10.70
CA GLN A 427 -12.83 -19.28 10.45
C GLN A 427 -11.48 -19.01 11.12
N ARG A 428 -10.98 -17.76 11.02
CA ARG A 428 -9.76 -17.35 11.70
C ARG A 428 -9.85 -17.49 13.21
N HIS A 429 -10.97 -17.12 13.81
CA HIS A 429 -11.17 -17.29 15.24
C HIS A 429 -11.07 -18.77 15.65
N MET A 430 -11.63 -19.67 14.85
CA MET A 430 -11.51 -21.12 15.07
C MET A 430 -10.05 -21.60 14.95
N GLU A 431 -9.31 -21.12 13.94
CA GLU A 431 -7.88 -21.46 13.80
C GLU A 431 -7.05 -20.99 15.02
N ILE A 432 -7.25 -19.73 15.47
CA ILE A 432 -6.55 -19.19 16.65
C ILE A 432 -6.87 -20.01 17.91
N SER A 433 -8.10 -20.46 18.09
CA SER A 433 -8.48 -21.27 19.26
C SER A 433 -7.77 -22.64 19.28
N GLN A 434 -7.44 -23.18 18.12
CA GLN A 434 -6.67 -24.43 18.00
C GLN A 434 -5.17 -24.20 18.26
N GLN A 435 -4.62 -23.05 17.91
CA GLN A 435 -3.20 -22.72 18.09
C GLN A 435 -2.76 -22.54 19.54
N VAL A 436 -3.67 -22.11 20.43
CA VAL A 436 -3.36 -21.90 21.85
C VAL A 436 -2.86 -23.17 22.53
N GLN A 437 -3.17 -24.33 21.99
CA GLN A 437 -2.78 -25.63 22.52
C GLN A 437 -1.47 -26.18 21.92
N ALA A 438 -0.92 -25.56 20.85
CA ALA A 438 0.33 -26.02 20.26
C ALA A 438 1.51 -25.87 21.22
N GLY A 439 2.34 -26.94 21.35
CA GLY A 439 3.43 -27.02 22.31
C GLY A 439 3.05 -27.70 23.64
N ILE A 440 1.74 -27.80 23.92
CA ILE A 440 1.20 -28.57 25.06
C ILE A 440 0.51 -29.83 24.50
N ASP A 441 -0.01 -29.73 23.26
CA ASP A 441 -0.67 -30.81 22.56
C ASP A 441 0.35 -31.81 21.97
N PRO A 442 0.26 -33.09 22.30
CA PRO A 442 1.10 -34.13 21.70
C PRO A 442 1.00 -34.21 20.17
N ASP A 443 -0.11 -33.73 19.59
CA ASP A 443 -0.34 -33.73 18.14
C ASP A 443 0.50 -32.62 17.40
N HIS A 444 1.02 -31.60 18.14
CA HIS A 444 1.79 -30.50 17.57
C HIS A 444 3.03 -30.19 18.41
N PRO A 445 3.99 -31.13 18.51
CA PRO A 445 5.16 -30.99 19.38
C PRO A 445 6.15 -29.91 18.90
N GLY A 446 6.12 -29.51 17.62
CA GLY A 446 7.04 -28.53 17.06
C GLY A 446 8.52 -28.91 17.24
N ALA A 447 9.34 -28.01 17.79
CA ALA A 447 10.75 -28.24 18.03
C ALA A 447 11.03 -29.42 18.98
N LEU A 448 10.10 -29.75 19.90
CA LEU A 448 10.23 -30.88 20.81
C LEU A 448 10.29 -32.22 20.07
N ALA A 449 9.72 -32.31 18.86
CA ALA A 449 9.84 -33.51 18.03
C ALA A 449 11.30 -33.78 17.65
N VAL A 450 12.05 -32.74 17.29
CA VAL A 450 13.48 -32.85 16.96
C VAL A 450 14.28 -33.29 18.18
N LEU A 451 14.07 -32.65 19.31
CA LEU A 451 14.79 -32.93 20.56
C LEU A 451 14.54 -34.33 21.09
N ASN A 452 13.33 -34.87 20.88
CA ASN A 452 12.93 -36.20 21.32
C ASN A 452 13.19 -37.30 20.26
N GLY A 453 13.73 -36.94 19.09
CA GLY A 453 13.95 -37.88 17.99
C GLY A 453 12.65 -38.46 17.41
N GLN A 454 11.53 -37.74 17.53
CA GLN A 454 10.23 -38.15 17.03
C GLN A 454 10.05 -37.74 15.57
N ALA A 455 9.64 -38.67 14.72
CA ALA A 455 9.24 -38.34 13.36
C ALA A 455 7.85 -37.68 13.37
N SER A 456 7.65 -36.61 12.60
CA SER A 456 6.35 -36.07 12.31
C SER A 456 5.55 -37.08 11.47
N ASP A 457 4.38 -37.44 11.91
CA ASP A 457 3.56 -38.45 11.20
C ASP A 457 2.61 -37.81 10.16
N TRP A 458 2.55 -36.48 10.10
CA TRP A 458 1.74 -35.70 9.14
C TRP A 458 0.25 -36.09 9.12
N THR A 459 -0.24 -36.65 10.20
CA THR A 459 -1.64 -37.09 10.27
C THR A 459 -2.58 -35.96 10.62
N LYS A 460 -2.06 -34.88 11.18
CA LYS A 460 -2.81 -33.69 11.59
C LYS A 460 -2.50 -32.50 10.69
N PRO A 461 -3.48 -31.59 10.50
CA PRO A 461 -3.21 -30.32 9.82
C PRO A 461 -2.21 -29.49 10.62
N PRO A 462 -1.10 -29.01 10.02
CA PRO A 462 -0.12 -28.25 10.75
C PRO A 462 -0.67 -26.88 11.18
N VAL A 463 -0.20 -26.39 12.34
CA VAL A 463 -0.52 -25.06 12.88
C VAL A 463 0.68 -24.10 12.75
N PRO A 464 0.46 -22.77 12.67
CA PRO A 464 -0.80 -22.04 12.59
C PRO A 464 -1.56 -22.24 11.28
N GLY A 465 -2.89 -22.12 11.32
CA GLY A 465 -3.71 -22.18 10.12
C GLY A 465 -3.50 -20.96 9.21
N PRO A 466 -3.88 -21.03 7.91
CA PRO A 466 -3.58 -20.00 6.93
C PRO A 466 -4.24 -18.64 7.19
N LEU A 467 -5.34 -18.58 7.93
CA LEU A 467 -6.00 -17.31 8.25
C LEU A 467 -5.43 -16.67 9.53
N SER A 468 -4.68 -17.42 10.34
CA SER A 468 -4.12 -16.96 11.61
C SER A 468 -2.62 -16.68 11.53
N VAL A 469 -1.88 -17.28 10.59
CA VAL A 469 -0.42 -17.12 10.47
C VAL A 469 0.04 -15.66 10.43
N THR A 470 -0.71 -14.76 9.83
CA THR A 470 -0.37 -13.32 9.80
C THR A 470 -0.41 -12.63 11.16
N THR A 471 -0.86 -13.31 12.22
CA THR A 471 -0.87 -12.83 13.60
C THR A 471 0.16 -13.50 14.49
N GLU A 472 1.03 -14.29 13.93
CA GLU A 472 2.08 -15.06 14.62
C GLU A 472 3.27 -14.19 15.07
N TRP A 473 3.00 -12.93 15.43
CA TRP A 473 4.01 -12.06 16.02
C TRP A 473 4.17 -12.35 17.52
N ALA A 474 5.38 -12.66 17.93
CA ALA A 474 5.70 -12.79 19.33
C ALA A 474 5.72 -11.40 19.99
N THR A 475 4.95 -11.24 21.04
CA THR A 475 4.85 -10.01 21.80
C THR A 475 5.08 -10.28 23.28
N LEU A 476 5.83 -9.38 23.95
CA LEU A 476 5.89 -9.38 25.40
C LEU A 476 4.57 -8.81 25.93
N ALA A 477 3.66 -9.67 26.37
CA ALA A 477 2.35 -9.30 26.91
C ALA A 477 2.50 -8.72 28.33
N GLY A 478 3.28 -7.65 28.46
CA GLY A 478 3.55 -6.98 29.74
C GLY A 478 2.93 -5.60 29.82
N VAL A 479 3.18 -4.91 30.94
CA VAL A 479 2.81 -3.51 31.11
C VAL A 479 3.67 -2.62 30.21
N LYS A 480 3.14 -1.47 29.80
CA LYS A 480 3.96 -0.45 29.14
C LYS A 480 5.01 0.07 30.09
N CYS A 481 6.18 0.44 29.57
CA CYS A 481 7.17 1.16 30.35
C CYS A 481 6.58 2.50 30.86
N ALA A 482 7.26 3.14 31.81
CA ALA A 482 6.85 4.45 32.33
C ALA A 482 6.66 5.47 31.19
N ASP A 483 5.71 6.41 31.38
CA ASP A 483 5.22 7.30 30.31
C ASP A 483 6.34 8.10 29.63
N ASP A 484 7.35 8.54 30.35
CA ASP A 484 8.50 9.27 29.81
C ASP A 484 9.35 8.41 28.87
N LEU A 485 9.59 7.15 29.23
CA LEU A 485 10.33 6.19 28.41
C LEU A 485 9.50 5.67 27.25
N ALA A 486 8.21 5.40 27.47
CA ALA A 486 7.29 5.01 26.43
C ALA A 486 7.15 6.12 25.38
N ALA A 487 7.11 7.39 25.76
CA ALA A 487 7.03 8.53 24.85
C ALA A 487 8.27 8.65 23.94
N LEU A 488 9.45 8.21 24.40
CA LEU A 488 10.69 8.24 23.61
C LEU A 488 10.83 7.04 22.66
N ILE A 489 10.21 5.91 23.01
CA ILE A 489 10.42 4.62 22.31
C ILE A 489 9.18 4.17 21.56
N ASP A 490 7.99 4.34 22.13
CA ASP A 490 6.75 3.86 21.52
C ASP A 490 6.43 4.64 20.23
N SER A 491 6.46 3.94 19.11
CA SER A 491 5.97 4.37 17.80
C SER A 491 5.16 3.21 17.21
N GLU A 492 4.60 3.36 16.01
CA GLU A 492 3.77 2.31 15.41
C GLU A 492 4.47 0.93 15.37
N ASN A 493 5.83 0.89 15.23
CA ASN A 493 6.63 -0.35 15.13
C ASN A 493 7.66 -0.50 16.24
N SER A 494 7.55 0.28 17.29
CA SER A 494 8.48 0.26 18.42
C SER A 494 7.71 0.12 19.71
N SER A 495 8.14 -0.76 20.59
CA SER A 495 7.47 -0.97 21.87
C SER A 495 8.47 -1.10 22.99
N CYS A 496 8.15 -0.47 24.12
CA CYS A 496 8.74 -0.77 25.40
C CYS A 496 7.70 -1.49 26.27
N ARG A 497 8.03 -2.72 26.71
CA ARG A 497 7.16 -3.56 27.56
C ARG A 497 7.95 -4.14 28.71
N ARG A 498 7.29 -4.34 29.83
CA ARG A 498 7.89 -4.92 31.04
C ARG A 498 7.01 -6.01 31.62
N LEU A 499 7.64 -7.10 32.03
CA LEU A 499 7.10 -8.13 32.91
C LEU A 499 7.83 -7.99 34.24
N PRO A 500 7.25 -7.26 35.20
CA PRO A 500 7.90 -7.05 36.49
C PRO A 500 7.84 -8.33 37.35
N SER A 501 8.95 -8.71 37.96
CA SER A 501 8.97 -9.73 38.99
C SER A 501 8.25 -9.28 40.25
N VAL A 502 7.82 -10.25 41.04
CA VAL A 502 7.30 -10.04 42.40
C VAL A 502 8.40 -10.11 43.46
N SER A 503 9.59 -10.61 43.11
CA SER A 503 10.76 -10.75 43.99
C SER A 503 11.76 -9.61 43.81
N ASP A 504 12.23 -9.04 44.91
CA ASP A 504 13.30 -8.03 44.90
C ASP A 504 14.68 -8.61 44.52
N THR A 505 14.82 -9.94 44.53
CA THR A 505 16.06 -10.65 44.17
C THR A 505 16.03 -11.24 42.77
N ALA A 506 14.98 -10.97 41.98
CA ALA A 506 14.84 -11.47 40.64
C ALA A 506 15.93 -10.95 39.71
N LEU A 507 16.40 -11.79 38.79
CA LEU A 507 17.28 -11.36 37.70
C LEU A 507 16.60 -10.37 36.80
N ARG A 508 17.22 -9.21 36.58
CA ARG A 508 16.71 -8.15 35.69
C ARG A 508 17.32 -8.32 34.32
N ALA A 509 16.49 -8.69 33.39
CA ALA A 509 16.87 -8.86 31.98
C ALA A 509 16.34 -7.75 31.09
N VAL A 510 17.20 -7.25 30.23
CA VAL A 510 16.82 -6.30 29.16
C VAL A 510 16.96 -6.99 27.80
N VAL A 511 15.84 -7.14 27.08
CA VAL A 511 15.79 -7.68 25.72
C VAL A 511 15.79 -6.54 24.72
N VAL A 512 16.74 -6.53 23.79
CA VAL A 512 16.87 -5.47 22.80
C VAL A 512 16.99 -6.03 21.39
N GLY A 513 16.21 -5.51 20.44
CA GLY A 513 16.37 -5.92 19.06
C GLY A 513 15.25 -5.50 18.11
N ASP A 514 15.20 -6.19 17.00
CA ASP A 514 14.23 -6.02 15.92
C ASP A 514 13.13 -7.12 15.96
N SER A 515 12.46 -7.33 14.83
CA SER A 515 11.42 -8.36 14.70
C SER A 515 11.96 -9.78 14.86
N HIS A 516 13.21 -10.05 14.43
CA HIS A 516 13.85 -11.34 14.64
C HIS A 516 14.13 -11.61 16.12
N ALA A 517 14.66 -10.62 16.84
CA ALA A 517 14.83 -10.73 18.29
C ALA A 517 13.47 -10.96 18.98
N ALA A 518 12.41 -10.30 18.55
CA ALA A 518 11.08 -10.53 19.08
C ALA A 518 10.63 -11.99 18.89
N GLN A 519 10.76 -12.53 17.66
CA GLN A 519 10.31 -13.89 17.35
C GLN A 519 11.17 -14.97 18.00
N ASN A 520 12.50 -14.80 18.03
CA ASN A 520 13.42 -15.81 18.53
C ASN A 520 13.52 -15.84 20.07
N VAL A 521 13.36 -14.68 20.72
CA VAL A 521 13.74 -14.51 22.13
C VAL A 521 12.54 -14.37 23.06
N ILE A 522 11.50 -13.63 22.66
CA ILE A 522 10.40 -13.26 23.58
C ILE A 522 9.65 -14.46 24.18
N PRO A 523 9.32 -15.55 23.43
CA PRO A 523 8.68 -16.70 24.05
C PRO A 523 9.51 -17.36 25.16
N THR A 524 10.83 -17.44 24.96
CA THR A 524 11.77 -17.96 25.97
C THR A 524 11.83 -17.06 27.20
N MET A 525 11.92 -15.75 27.01
CA MET A 525 11.96 -14.81 28.13
C MET A 525 10.66 -14.82 28.94
N ARG A 526 9.50 -14.98 28.27
CA ARG A 526 8.22 -15.15 28.95
C ARG A 526 8.21 -16.41 29.82
N LEU A 527 8.77 -17.52 29.31
CA LEU A 527 8.85 -18.75 30.07
C LEU A 527 9.75 -18.55 31.34
N LEU A 528 10.93 -17.95 31.21
CA LEU A 528 11.81 -17.63 32.32
C LEU A 528 11.16 -16.68 33.36
N HIS A 529 10.31 -15.76 32.94
CA HIS A 529 9.51 -14.98 33.88
C HIS A 529 8.44 -15.83 34.58
N GLU A 530 7.77 -16.74 33.88
CA GLU A 530 6.71 -17.57 34.44
C GLU A 530 7.24 -18.69 35.36
N THR A 531 8.44 -19.25 35.07
CA THR A 531 9.05 -20.35 35.83
C THR A 531 10.02 -19.88 36.92
N ASP A 532 10.81 -18.85 36.64
CA ASP A 532 11.96 -18.44 37.44
C ASP A 532 11.89 -16.98 37.91
N ASP A 533 10.72 -16.35 37.70
CA ASP A 533 10.37 -14.99 38.16
C ASP A 533 11.35 -13.88 37.71
N TRP A 534 11.88 -13.97 36.48
CA TRP A 534 12.76 -12.92 35.95
C TRP A 534 12.02 -11.59 35.75
N ASP A 535 12.63 -10.48 36.11
CA ASP A 535 12.11 -9.12 35.73
C ASP A 535 12.59 -8.76 34.32
N ILE A 536 11.68 -8.69 33.37
CA ILE A 536 12.01 -8.53 31.96
C ILE A 536 11.55 -7.19 31.45
N THR A 537 12.47 -6.42 30.85
CA THR A 537 12.16 -5.22 30.07
C THR A 537 12.58 -5.44 28.62
N ALA A 538 11.67 -5.25 27.65
CA ALA A 538 11.95 -5.42 26.23
C ALA A 538 11.82 -4.10 25.46
N PHE A 539 12.87 -3.76 24.71
CA PHE A 539 12.94 -2.63 23.79
C PHE A 539 13.01 -3.16 22.35
N LEU A 540 11.88 -3.28 21.69
CA LEU A 540 11.77 -3.88 20.38
C LEU A 540 11.35 -2.84 19.33
N LYS A 541 11.97 -2.89 18.14
CA LYS A 541 11.59 -2.07 16.99
C LYS A 541 11.79 -2.85 15.69
N GLY A 542 10.71 -3.10 14.96
CA GLY A 542 10.77 -3.80 13.68
C GLY A 542 11.75 -3.15 12.70
N GLY A 543 12.56 -3.98 12.02
CA GLY A 543 13.59 -3.53 11.07
C GLY A 543 14.71 -2.69 11.66
N CYS A 544 14.91 -2.73 12.96
CA CYS A 544 15.87 -1.89 13.66
C CYS A 544 16.73 -2.71 14.60
N SER A 545 17.81 -3.26 14.08
CA SER A 545 18.78 -4.02 14.88
C SER A 545 19.39 -3.18 15.99
N PHE A 546 19.76 -3.83 17.09
CA PHE A 546 20.46 -3.19 18.19
C PHE A 546 21.97 -3.19 17.94
N GLY A 547 22.63 -2.06 18.23
CA GLY A 547 24.06 -1.87 18.08
C GLY A 547 24.46 -0.42 18.34
N LEU A 548 25.75 -0.12 18.20
CA LEU A 548 26.24 1.25 18.39
C LEU A 548 25.58 2.23 17.42
N PRO A 549 25.10 3.39 17.91
CA PRO A 549 24.31 4.34 17.11
C PRO A 549 24.98 4.83 15.83
N GLU A 550 26.31 4.90 15.78
CA GLU A 550 27.07 5.35 14.60
C GLU A 550 26.90 4.45 13.38
N TYR A 551 26.50 3.19 13.56
CA TYR A 551 26.29 2.24 12.46
C TYR A 551 24.87 2.28 11.88
N TYR A 552 23.97 3.04 12.51
CA TYR A 552 22.55 3.07 12.14
C TYR A 552 22.09 4.46 11.71
N LYS A 553 20.99 4.52 10.96
CA LYS A 553 20.42 5.77 10.44
C LYS A 553 19.21 6.21 11.29
N ASP A 554 19.05 7.53 11.39
CA ASP A 554 17.85 8.23 11.90
C ASP A 554 17.15 7.56 13.10
N SER A 555 15.95 7.01 12.88
CA SER A 555 15.08 6.50 13.94
C SER A 555 15.66 5.26 14.69
N CYS A 556 16.50 4.46 14.04
CA CYS A 556 17.20 3.36 14.71
C CYS A 556 18.34 3.88 15.60
N ARG A 557 19.06 4.89 15.11
CA ARG A 557 20.11 5.56 15.89
C ARG A 557 19.54 6.18 17.16
N GLU A 558 18.41 6.91 17.02
CA GLU A 558 17.75 7.55 18.16
C GLU A 558 17.29 6.52 19.20
N ARG A 559 16.63 5.45 18.77
CA ARG A 559 16.21 4.35 19.66
C ARG A 559 17.41 3.69 20.34
N ASN A 560 18.46 3.37 19.61
CA ASN A 560 19.64 2.73 20.19
C ASN A 560 20.33 3.62 21.24
N ASN A 561 20.40 4.95 21.01
CA ASN A 561 20.89 5.91 22.00
C ASN A 561 20.06 5.86 23.29
N VAL A 562 18.72 5.94 23.16
CA VAL A 562 17.82 5.91 24.33
C VAL A 562 18.00 4.63 25.13
N VAL A 563 18.08 3.47 24.46
CA VAL A 563 18.23 2.17 25.11
C VAL A 563 19.58 2.07 25.82
N LEU A 564 20.68 2.49 25.19
CA LEU A 564 22.02 2.50 25.82
C LEU A 564 22.04 3.40 27.04
N GLU A 565 21.44 4.59 26.96
CA GLU A 565 21.34 5.50 28.09
C GLU A 565 20.52 4.90 29.25
N GLN A 566 19.46 4.15 28.95
CA GLN A 566 18.67 3.45 29.98
C GLN A 566 19.44 2.31 30.63
N ILE A 567 20.20 1.53 29.88
CA ILE A 567 21.07 0.48 30.39
C ILE A 567 22.15 1.10 31.27
N GLU A 568 22.70 2.25 30.94
CA GLU A 568 23.69 2.97 31.73
C GLU A 568 23.12 3.52 33.03
N LYS A 569 21.90 4.08 32.99
CA LYS A 569 21.24 4.62 34.20
C LYS A 569 20.76 3.53 35.14
N ASN A 570 20.33 2.41 34.64
CA ASN A 570 19.74 1.30 35.39
C ASN A 570 20.32 -0.02 34.89
N PRO A 571 21.60 -0.35 35.22
CA PRO A 571 22.23 -1.54 34.70
C PRO A 571 21.43 -2.80 35.05
N PRO A 572 21.05 -3.64 34.05
CA PRO A 572 20.44 -4.93 34.30
C PRO A 572 21.52 -5.97 34.69
N ASP A 573 21.09 -7.13 35.16
CA ASP A 573 21.99 -8.27 35.38
C ASP A 573 22.31 -8.95 34.02
N VAL A 574 21.33 -8.97 33.09
CA VAL A 574 21.44 -9.63 31.80
C VAL A 574 20.95 -8.71 30.68
N VAL A 575 21.69 -8.66 29.59
CA VAL A 575 21.21 -8.08 28.29
C VAL A 575 21.11 -9.21 27.28
N VAL A 576 19.93 -9.35 26.68
CA VAL A 576 19.64 -10.34 25.62
C VAL A 576 19.50 -9.63 24.29
N LEU A 577 20.27 -10.03 23.31
CA LEU A 577 20.32 -9.38 21.99
C LEU A 577 20.64 -10.37 20.87
N GLN A 578 20.42 -9.98 19.65
CA GLN A 578 20.77 -10.77 18.47
C GLN A 578 22.13 -10.33 17.93
N THR A 579 23.02 -11.29 17.71
CA THR A 579 24.44 -11.05 17.37
C THR A 579 24.75 -11.12 15.90
N THR A 580 24.04 -11.97 15.16
CA THR A 580 24.31 -12.21 13.72
C THR A 580 23.15 -11.73 12.85
N GLU A 581 23.41 -11.63 11.57
CA GLU A 581 22.43 -11.29 10.54
C GLU A 581 22.60 -12.21 9.34
N THR A 582 21.52 -12.89 8.97
CA THR A 582 21.41 -13.64 7.74
C THR A 582 20.85 -12.74 6.63
N THR A 583 21.23 -12.94 5.38
CA THR A 583 20.77 -12.13 4.25
C THR A 583 20.14 -13.00 3.16
N LYS A 584 19.20 -12.45 2.40
CA LYS A 584 18.53 -13.15 1.29
C LYS A 584 19.42 -13.29 0.06
N ASP A 585 20.33 -12.35 -0.14
CA ASP A 585 21.10 -12.19 -1.37
C ASP A 585 22.43 -12.92 -1.34
N SER A 586 22.81 -13.48 -0.20
CA SER A 586 24.05 -14.25 -0.03
C SER A 586 23.89 -15.28 1.10
N ALA A 587 24.50 -16.46 0.91
CA ALA A 587 24.63 -17.48 1.97
C ALA A 587 25.56 -17.05 3.11
N ILE A 588 25.92 -15.77 3.18
CA ILE A 588 26.89 -15.25 4.14
C ILE A 588 26.15 -14.65 5.32
N GLU A 589 26.10 -15.41 6.40
CA GLU A 589 25.79 -14.89 7.71
C GLU A 589 26.97 -14.08 8.25
N GLN A 590 26.72 -12.93 8.86
CA GLN A 590 27.74 -12.04 9.39
C GLN A 590 27.34 -11.44 10.74
N LEU A 591 28.34 -10.97 11.50
CA LEU A 591 28.07 -10.21 12.71
C LEU A 591 27.31 -8.93 12.40
N ARG A 592 26.34 -8.60 13.23
CA ARG A 592 25.68 -7.29 13.16
C ARG A 592 26.67 -6.15 13.35
N PRO A 593 26.52 -5.03 12.64
CA PRO A 593 27.45 -3.92 12.74
C PRO A 593 27.59 -3.39 14.17
N GLY A 594 28.81 -3.33 14.66
CA GLY A 594 29.14 -2.80 15.99
C GLY A 594 28.86 -3.74 17.18
N ILE A 595 28.33 -4.95 16.95
CA ILE A 595 27.93 -5.87 18.03
C ILE A 595 29.10 -6.25 18.95
N LYS A 596 30.30 -6.49 18.39
CA LYS A 596 31.50 -6.78 19.18
C LYS A 596 31.76 -5.72 20.26
N LYS A 597 31.75 -4.43 19.87
CA LYS A 597 31.96 -3.32 20.77
C LYS A 597 30.87 -3.20 21.84
N ILE A 598 29.59 -3.47 21.46
CA ILE A 598 28.49 -3.48 22.42
C ILE A 598 28.72 -4.57 23.48
N VAL A 599 29.08 -5.78 23.06
CA VAL A 599 29.38 -6.89 23.99
C VAL A 599 30.51 -6.50 24.92
N GLU A 600 31.62 -5.98 24.39
CA GLU A 600 32.76 -5.51 25.19
C GLU A 600 32.32 -4.44 26.22
N GLN A 601 31.59 -3.41 25.79
CA GLN A 601 31.12 -2.32 26.66
C GLN A 601 30.18 -2.79 27.79
N LEU A 602 29.28 -3.74 27.51
CA LEU A 602 28.33 -4.24 28.48
C LEU A 602 29.04 -5.17 29.49
N THR A 603 29.90 -6.05 29.02
CA THR A 603 30.64 -7.01 29.90
C THR A 603 31.71 -6.34 30.74
N GLU A 604 32.37 -5.28 30.28
CA GLU A 604 33.25 -4.42 31.07
C GLU A 604 32.53 -3.78 32.27
N LYS A 605 31.21 -3.57 32.16
CA LYS A 605 30.35 -3.09 33.26
C LYS A 605 29.85 -4.20 34.18
N GLY A 606 30.27 -5.45 33.95
CA GLY A 606 29.84 -6.62 34.73
C GLY A 606 28.44 -7.14 34.34
N ILE A 607 27.89 -6.73 33.19
CA ILE A 607 26.58 -7.17 32.68
C ILE A 607 26.79 -8.45 31.89
N THR A 608 26.03 -9.50 32.19
CA THR A 608 26.01 -10.72 31.38
C THR A 608 25.27 -10.45 30.06
N VAL A 609 25.85 -10.89 28.95
CA VAL A 609 25.25 -10.72 27.62
C VAL A 609 24.91 -12.07 27.01
N ILE A 610 23.66 -12.31 26.76
CA ILE A 610 23.15 -13.48 26.01
C ILE A 610 22.95 -13.08 24.56
N GLY A 611 23.80 -13.60 23.69
CA GLY A 611 23.69 -13.43 22.23
C GLY A 611 22.82 -14.52 21.62
N PHE A 612 21.97 -14.16 20.69
CA PHE A 612 21.22 -15.11 19.87
C PHE A 612 21.71 -15.06 18.43
N ARG A 613 21.95 -16.24 17.85
CA ARG A 613 22.21 -16.42 16.44
C ARG A 613 20.94 -16.15 15.64
N ASP A 614 21.05 -15.51 14.46
CA ASP A 614 19.90 -15.26 13.58
C ASP A 614 19.34 -16.58 13.00
N ASN A 615 18.09 -16.57 12.60
CA ASN A 615 17.47 -17.71 11.92
C ASN A 615 17.70 -17.66 10.38
N PRO A 616 17.65 -18.81 9.69
CA PRO A 616 17.75 -18.87 8.24
C PRO A 616 16.70 -18.02 7.53
N ARG A 617 17.07 -17.40 6.42
CA ARG A 617 16.18 -16.65 5.51
C ARG A 617 16.06 -17.35 4.16
N SER A 618 14.92 -17.15 3.50
CA SER A 618 14.63 -17.69 2.16
C SER A 618 14.30 -16.57 1.19
N GLU A 619 14.52 -16.81 -0.11
CA GLU A 619 14.05 -15.90 -1.17
C GLU A 619 12.53 -15.88 -1.33
N LYS A 620 11.84 -16.90 -0.82
CA LYS A 620 10.40 -17.11 -0.97
C LYS A 620 9.75 -17.29 0.39
N SER A 621 8.47 -16.89 0.48
CA SER A 621 7.67 -17.20 1.66
C SER A 621 7.59 -18.73 1.84
N LEU A 622 8.25 -19.23 2.88
CA LEU A 622 8.28 -20.66 3.20
C LEU A 622 6.89 -21.15 3.59
N TYR A 623 6.10 -20.31 4.28
CA TYR A 623 4.72 -20.62 4.59
C TYR A 623 3.87 -20.79 3.33
N GLU A 624 3.94 -19.83 2.39
CA GLU A 624 3.18 -19.91 1.14
C GLU A 624 3.64 -21.10 0.28
N CYS A 625 4.95 -21.37 0.26
CA CYS A 625 5.51 -22.55 -0.42
C CYS A 625 4.89 -23.85 0.12
N ALA A 626 4.93 -24.06 1.43
CA ALA A 626 4.39 -25.27 2.06
C ALA A 626 2.88 -25.43 1.85
N ASN A 627 2.10 -24.35 1.92
CA ASN A 627 0.67 -24.38 1.64
C ASN A 627 0.32 -24.68 0.18
N ALA A 628 1.14 -24.24 -0.77
CA ALA A 628 0.89 -24.45 -2.21
C ALA A 628 1.13 -25.90 -2.65
N VAL A 629 2.15 -26.54 -2.08
CA VAL A 629 2.59 -27.89 -2.50
C VAL A 629 1.84 -28.98 -1.72
N GLY A 630 1.23 -28.66 -0.58
CA GLY A 630 0.56 -29.59 0.31
C GLY A 630 1.51 -30.43 1.16
N PRO A 631 1.04 -31.02 2.26
CA PRO A 631 1.87 -31.74 3.22
C PRO A 631 2.62 -32.96 2.64
N GLN A 632 2.14 -33.56 1.57
CA GLN A 632 2.75 -34.76 0.97
C GLN A 632 3.95 -34.46 0.05
N THR A 633 4.16 -33.22 -0.35
CA THR A 633 5.22 -32.79 -1.28
C THR A 633 6.34 -32.00 -0.61
N LEU A 634 6.32 -31.90 0.71
CA LEU A 634 7.29 -31.11 1.50
C LEU A 634 8.73 -31.58 1.39
N VAL A 635 8.94 -32.83 0.99
CA VAL A 635 10.27 -33.47 0.91
C VAL A 635 11.13 -32.91 -0.24
N GLY A 636 10.62 -32.06 -1.13
CA GLY A 636 11.39 -31.67 -2.30
C GLY A 636 11.36 -30.21 -2.76
N GLY A 637 10.54 -29.32 -2.17
CA GLY A 637 10.32 -28.00 -2.76
C GLY A 637 10.41 -26.79 -1.85
N CYS A 638 10.17 -26.95 -0.53
CA CYS A 638 10.12 -25.86 0.43
C CYS A 638 11.11 -26.03 1.58
N VAL A 639 12.14 -26.82 1.38
CA VAL A 639 13.28 -27.04 2.29
C VAL A 639 14.58 -26.68 1.59
N PHE A 640 15.58 -26.26 2.34
CA PHE A 640 16.88 -25.89 1.80
C PHE A 640 18.01 -26.29 2.75
N PRO A 641 19.23 -26.57 2.24
CA PRO A 641 20.39 -26.85 3.09
C PRO A 641 20.72 -25.63 3.97
N LYS A 642 21.07 -25.86 5.23
CA LYS A 642 21.50 -24.83 6.19
C LYS A 642 22.63 -23.98 5.62
N GLU A 643 23.59 -24.61 4.93
CA GLU A 643 24.74 -23.98 4.28
C GLU A 643 24.38 -22.93 3.21
N ASN A 644 23.15 -22.93 2.70
CA ASN A 644 22.67 -21.94 1.73
C ASN A 644 22.15 -20.66 2.40
N ALA A 645 21.94 -20.66 3.71
CA ALA A 645 21.33 -19.56 4.45
C ALA A 645 22.09 -19.12 5.70
N MET A 646 23.01 -19.95 6.19
CA MET A 646 23.78 -19.68 7.40
C MET A 646 25.24 -20.07 7.21
N ALA A 647 26.13 -19.40 7.95
CA ALA A 647 27.54 -19.81 8.04
C ALA A 647 27.67 -21.18 8.70
N ALA A 648 28.66 -21.97 8.29
CA ALA A 648 28.95 -23.30 8.86
C ALA A 648 29.22 -23.21 10.38
N GLU A 649 29.99 -22.20 10.79
CA GLU A 649 30.25 -21.85 12.17
C GLU A 649 29.54 -20.54 12.52
N ASP A 650 29.05 -20.42 13.74
CA ASP A 650 28.44 -19.17 14.23
C ASP A 650 29.47 -18.03 14.23
N PRO A 651 29.24 -16.94 13.48
CA PRO A 651 30.18 -15.82 13.42
C PRO A 651 30.41 -15.10 14.75
N ALA A 652 29.55 -15.28 15.74
CA ALA A 652 29.67 -14.65 17.05
C ALA A 652 30.39 -15.53 18.09
N LYS A 653 30.63 -16.81 17.78
CA LYS A 653 31.19 -17.78 18.76
C LYS A 653 32.55 -17.36 19.31
N PHE A 654 33.41 -16.71 18.52
CA PHE A 654 34.72 -16.26 19.01
C PHE A 654 34.63 -15.21 20.12
N LEU A 655 33.48 -14.54 20.33
CA LEU A 655 33.27 -13.59 21.38
C LEU A 655 33.22 -14.28 22.76
N GLU A 656 32.81 -15.53 22.86
CA GLU A 656 32.83 -16.33 24.10
C GLU A 656 34.25 -16.63 24.57
N GLU A 657 35.18 -16.89 23.65
CA GLU A 657 36.58 -17.19 23.98
C GLU A 657 37.29 -16.00 24.64
N SER A 658 36.84 -14.77 24.27
CA SER A 658 37.46 -13.53 24.76
C SER A 658 36.69 -12.89 25.90
N ASN A 659 35.50 -13.39 26.26
CA ASN A 659 34.59 -12.69 27.16
C ASN A 659 33.73 -13.65 28.02
N PRO A 660 34.10 -13.91 29.28
CA PRO A 660 33.45 -14.91 30.15
C PRO A 660 32.00 -14.52 30.56
N LEU A 661 31.59 -13.26 30.33
CA LEU A 661 30.23 -12.79 30.59
C LEU A 661 29.39 -12.77 29.31
N PHE A 662 29.91 -13.25 28.18
CA PHE A 662 29.17 -13.39 26.94
C PHE A 662 28.87 -14.86 26.64
N HIS A 663 27.62 -15.17 26.39
CA HIS A 663 27.15 -16.50 26.00
C HIS A 663 26.34 -16.47 24.74
N GLN A 664 26.75 -17.27 23.75
CA GLN A 664 26.07 -17.35 22.46
C GLN A 664 25.09 -18.53 22.40
N ILE A 665 23.83 -18.25 22.14
CA ILE A 665 22.79 -19.26 21.98
C ILE A 665 22.52 -19.48 20.48
N ASP A 666 22.71 -20.72 20.02
CA ASP A 666 22.40 -21.18 18.66
C ASP A 666 21.18 -22.10 18.71
N ALA A 667 20.12 -21.73 18.01
CA ALA A 667 18.89 -22.51 17.87
C ALA A 667 18.79 -23.23 16.51
N SER A 668 19.85 -23.20 15.69
CA SER A 668 19.83 -23.70 14.33
C SER A 668 19.63 -25.21 14.23
N ASP A 669 19.96 -25.97 15.24
CA ASP A 669 19.66 -27.40 15.35
C ASP A 669 18.17 -27.70 15.39
N MET A 670 17.37 -26.85 16.01
CA MET A 670 15.90 -26.96 16.06
C MET A 670 15.24 -26.43 14.78
N LEU A 671 15.89 -25.52 14.05
CA LEU A 671 15.37 -24.93 12.80
C LEU A 671 15.76 -25.72 11.55
N CYS A 672 16.95 -26.33 11.59
CA CYS A 672 17.54 -27.06 10.49
C CYS A 672 18.07 -28.42 10.99
N PRO A 673 17.20 -29.34 11.44
CA PRO A 673 17.60 -30.67 11.85
C PRO A 673 18.35 -31.39 10.71
N ASP A 674 19.41 -32.11 11.07
CA ASP A 674 20.27 -32.82 10.09
C ASP A 674 20.85 -31.92 8.96
N GLY A 675 21.00 -30.63 9.23
CA GLY A 675 21.53 -29.66 8.25
C GLY A 675 20.54 -29.24 7.18
N VAL A 676 19.27 -29.54 7.32
CA VAL A 676 18.21 -29.19 6.38
C VAL A 676 17.15 -28.33 7.08
N CYS A 677 16.97 -27.09 6.62
CA CYS A 677 15.97 -26.19 7.17
C CYS A 677 14.58 -26.55 6.64
N GLY A 678 13.68 -26.91 7.55
CA GLY A 678 12.33 -27.34 7.24
C GLY A 678 11.31 -26.21 7.35
N THR A 679 10.21 -26.33 6.64
CA THR A 679 9.08 -25.39 6.74
C THR A 679 8.05 -25.81 7.78
N ILE A 680 7.96 -27.11 8.07
CA ILE A 680 7.07 -27.70 9.08
C ILE A 680 7.90 -28.74 9.84
N ILE A 681 7.90 -28.61 11.14
CA ILE A 681 8.60 -29.51 12.07
C ILE A 681 7.62 -29.87 13.18
N GLY A 682 7.42 -31.16 13.48
CA GLY A 682 6.51 -31.63 14.51
C GLY A 682 5.09 -31.03 14.34
N ASP A 683 4.56 -31.07 13.12
CA ASP A 683 3.25 -30.55 12.73
C ASP A 683 3.01 -29.06 13.06
N VAL A 684 4.11 -28.29 13.20
CA VAL A 684 4.08 -26.83 13.38
C VAL A 684 4.84 -26.13 12.27
N PHE A 685 4.25 -25.10 11.67
CA PHE A 685 4.96 -24.25 10.71
C PHE A 685 6.07 -23.47 11.39
N VAL A 686 7.30 -23.68 10.96
CA VAL A 686 8.48 -22.97 11.47
C VAL A 686 8.41 -21.48 11.15
N TYR A 687 8.03 -21.14 9.92
CA TYR A 687 8.04 -19.76 9.44
C TYR A 687 6.62 -19.25 9.17
N MET A 688 6.41 -17.94 9.44
CA MET A 688 5.18 -17.23 9.07
C MET A 688 5.29 -16.55 7.68
N ASP A 689 6.50 -16.30 7.22
CA ASP A 689 6.81 -15.67 5.92
C ASP A 689 8.12 -16.21 5.33
N ASP A 690 9.01 -15.38 4.79
CA ASP A 690 10.28 -15.75 4.19
C ASP A 690 11.47 -15.68 5.16
N ASN A 691 11.30 -15.10 6.35
CA ASN A 691 12.37 -14.89 7.31
C ASN A 691 11.97 -14.92 8.78
N HIS A 692 10.71 -14.70 9.12
CA HIS A 692 10.25 -14.69 10.51
C HIS A 692 9.76 -16.07 10.95
N ILE A 693 10.25 -16.52 12.10
CA ILE A 693 9.76 -17.73 12.77
C ILE A 693 8.34 -17.47 13.28
N SER A 694 7.43 -18.44 13.21
CA SER A 694 6.11 -18.31 13.80
C SER A 694 6.21 -18.29 15.33
N SER A 695 5.40 -17.46 15.98
CA SER A 695 5.32 -17.43 17.45
C SER A 695 4.93 -18.79 18.03
N THR A 696 4.11 -19.55 17.31
CA THR A 696 3.72 -20.92 17.69
C THR A 696 4.93 -21.83 17.72
N TYR A 697 5.78 -21.83 16.68
CA TYR A 697 7.00 -22.64 16.67
C TYR A 697 8.00 -22.19 17.74
N SER A 698 8.24 -20.89 17.85
CA SER A 698 9.15 -20.31 18.85
C SER A 698 8.77 -20.70 20.29
N ARG A 699 7.48 -20.79 20.61
CA ARG A 699 7.03 -21.30 21.91
C ARG A 699 7.44 -22.76 22.15
N THR A 700 7.48 -23.59 21.11
CA THR A 700 7.93 -24.99 21.27
C THR A 700 9.45 -25.11 21.46
N MET A 701 10.23 -24.11 21.05
CA MET A 701 11.68 -24.02 21.32
C MET A 701 11.97 -23.49 22.72
N ALA A 702 11.07 -22.71 23.31
CA ALA A 702 11.32 -21.94 24.52
C ALA A 702 11.85 -22.77 25.72
N PRO A 703 11.33 -23.98 26.00
CA PRO A 703 11.86 -24.79 27.10
C PRO A 703 13.32 -25.15 26.95
N GLU A 704 13.77 -25.55 25.79
CA GLU A 704 15.17 -25.89 25.53
C GLU A 704 16.05 -24.65 25.54
N LEU A 705 15.59 -23.53 24.95
CA LEU A 705 16.34 -22.27 24.95
C LEU A 705 16.48 -21.69 26.35
N ALA A 706 15.48 -21.83 27.22
CA ALA A 706 15.57 -21.46 28.64
C ALA A 706 16.62 -22.27 29.34
N ALA A 707 16.61 -23.59 29.17
CA ALA A 707 17.62 -24.49 29.76
C ALA A 707 19.04 -24.15 29.25
N ARG A 708 19.24 -23.82 27.98
CA ARG A 708 20.53 -23.37 27.44
C ARG A 708 21.00 -22.06 28.08
N ILE A 709 20.10 -21.10 28.29
CA ILE A 709 20.42 -19.82 28.96
C ILE A 709 20.81 -20.07 30.40
N GLU A 710 20.02 -20.85 31.14
CA GLU A 710 20.31 -21.17 32.55
C GLU A 710 21.61 -21.95 32.70
N GLY A 711 21.84 -22.94 31.83
CA GLY A 711 23.10 -23.69 31.79
C GLY A 711 24.32 -22.81 31.52
N ALA A 712 24.22 -21.89 30.56
CA ALA A 712 25.27 -20.94 30.19
C ALA A 712 25.60 -19.98 31.35
N MET A 713 24.60 -19.58 32.12
CA MET A 713 24.74 -18.71 33.29
C MET A 713 25.11 -19.46 34.58
N GLY A 714 25.19 -20.80 34.56
CA GLY A 714 25.46 -21.62 35.76
C GLY A 714 24.31 -21.64 36.77
N LEU A 715 23.08 -21.38 36.35
CA LEU A 715 21.89 -21.34 37.19
C LEU A 715 21.18 -22.72 37.29
N ALA A 716 21.55 -23.68 36.45
CA ALA A 716 20.87 -24.98 36.32
C ALA A 716 20.91 -25.86 37.56
N ASP A 717 21.81 -25.62 38.53
CA ASP A 717 21.98 -26.45 39.73
C ASP A 717 21.43 -25.81 41.03
N SER A 718 20.89 -24.58 41.00
CA SER A 718 20.51 -23.85 42.21
C SER A 718 19.06 -24.04 42.67
N GLY A 719 18.22 -24.79 41.95
CA GLY A 719 16.77 -24.86 42.17
C GLY A 719 16.16 -26.24 42.41
N LYS A 720 16.95 -27.32 42.66
CA LYS A 720 16.45 -28.67 42.98
C LYS A 720 17.08 -29.22 44.26
N GLU A 721 16.90 -28.55 45.41
CA GLU A 721 16.98 -29.17 46.73
C GLU A 721 15.61 -29.09 47.44
#